data_a66d995ea42f5b524db9f229ce6c0ba2
#
_entry.id   a66d995ea42f5b524db9f229ce6c0ba2
#
_cell.length_a   1.000
_cell.length_b   1.000
_cell.length_c   1.000
_cell.angle_alpha   90.00
_cell.angle_beta   90.00
_cell.angle_gamma   90.00
#
_symmetry.space_group_name_H-M   'P 1'
#
loop_
_entity.id
_entity.type
_entity.pdbx_description
1 polymer ?
#
loop_
_entity_poly.entity_id
_entity_poly.type
_entity_poly.pdbx_seq_one_letter_code
_entity_poly.pdbx_strand_id
1 'polypeptide(L)'
;MINKSFLVFLAFLFSVSAFSQHGRSGGMISGRVISTVEKEVVDFATVYLKGTNRGATTDEKGLYHLKAAAGDYTLVVSAIGYTTVEKKVTLKAGERIRVNVTIAPQVTELNEVVVSTSAVSRVNKSAFNAVAIDAKGLHNSTQNLSDALAKVPGLKLREAGGVGSDMILSLDGFSGKHVKLFIDGVPQEGVGSSFGLNNIPINFADRIEVYRGVVPVGFGTDALGGVINIVTNKNRKNWFLDASYSYGSFNTHKSYVNFGQTFKNGLTYEINAFQNYSDNSYYVDTPVEEFYEGGGSAINTDKVEHVKRFHDNYHNEAVVGKVGLVDKKWADRLMIGLTYSRMYKEIQTGVVQKVVFGEKYRKGNSLMPSLEYRKRNLFVRNLDVAFTANYNRNFTNNVDTATYRFNWLGEKTSLKGRKGEQSYQDMKSDNDNWNATFTANYHIGTAHTFVLNHVLNTFHRENHNSVSVDESNAIAKVTRKNITGFSYRLMPSEHWNLSVFGKYYNQYNAGPVSASTSGTSNYVRLTNNVSSVGYGAAGTYFILSGLQAKLSYEKAYRLPTNEELFGDEDLELGKIGLNPEKSDNLNFNLSYNRQLGKHGLYVETGLIYRNTSDYIYRSIETTSNRSYGSYSNYGSVETKGYHISARYNYSCLVSIGGNFTQMDVRDNVEKTQTGQESLTYGARMPNLPYRFANSDISFFWRNLWKKGNTLTVTYDNMYVHGFPLYSEALGAVETKDIVPTQFSHNLGITYSLKNGRYNVSFECKNFTDEKLYDNFSLQKAGRAFYGKVRVYFGGN
;
A
#
# COMPACT_ATOMS: atom_id res chain seq x y z
N MET A 1 -42.11 -19.63 10.21
CA MET A 1 -42.83 -18.67 11.07
C MET A 1 -42.12 -17.33 10.95
N ILE A 2 -42.61 -16.44 10.11
CA ILE A 2 -42.03 -15.11 9.90
C ILE A 2 -42.52 -14.24 11.06
N ASN A 3 -41.54 -13.69 11.80
CA ASN A 3 -41.83 -12.98 13.05
C ASN A 3 -42.52 -11.64 12.76
N LYS A 4 -43.70 -11.42 13.34
CA LYS A 4 -44.54 -10.23 13.15
C LYS A 4 -43.87 -8.90 13.46
N SER A 5 -42.72 -8.90 14.14
CA SER A 5 -41.91 -7.70 14.48
C SER A 5 -41.16 -7.13 13.28
N PHE A 6 -40.96 -7.92 12.21
CA PHE A 6 -40.25 -7.44 11.00
C PHE A 6 -41.17 -6.65 10.08
N LEU A 7 -42.48 -6.95 10.12
CA LEU A 7 -43.48 -6.22 9.33
C LEU A 7 -43.83 -4.84 9.91
N VAL A 8 -43.69 -4.66 11.22
CA VAL A 8 -43.92 -3.36 11.88
C VAL A 8 -42.77 -2.39 11.60
N PHE A 9 -41.55 -2.89 11.43
CA PHE A 9 -40.40 -2.05 11.08
C PHE A 9 -40.43 -1.58 9.62
N LEU A 10 -40.97 -2.38 8.72
CA LEU A 10 -41.18 -2.03 7.31
C LEU A 10 -42.32 -1.02 7.11
N ALA A 11 -43.36 -1.06 7.98
CA ALA A 11 -44.51 -0.14 7.91
C ALA A 11 -44.15 1.27 8.43
N PHE A 12 -43.12 1.42 9.27
CA PHE A 12 -42.70 2.72 9.78
C PHE A 12 -41.89 3.51 8.76
N LEU A 13 -41.38 2.89 7.70
CA LEU A 13 -40.61 3.53 6.62
C LEU A 13 -41.48 4.14 5.50
N PHE A 14 -42.81 3.92 5.51
CA PHE A 14 -43.68 4.40 4.44
C PHE A 14 -44.72 5.46 4.84
N SER A 15 -44.68 6.00 6.06
CA SER A 15 -45.58 7.06 6.49
C SER A 15 -44.85 8.42 6.58
N VAL A 16 -44.38 8.93 5.47
CA VAL A 16 -44.10 10.37 5.32
C VAL A 16 -45.11 10.95 4.35
N SER A 17 -46.13 11.53 4.93
CA SER A 17 -47.21 12.21 4.23
C SER A 17 -46.71 13.36 3.37
N ALA A 18 -47.10 13.37 2.12
CA ALA A 18 -46.91 14.45 1.19
C ALA A 18 -47.61 15.72 1.68
N PHE A 19 -46.86 16.72 2.13
CA PHE A 19 -47.36 18.07 2.16
C PHE A 19 -47.07 18.75 0.81
N SER A 20 -48.11 18.84 0.01
CA SER A 20 -48.13 19.64 -1.20
C SER A 20 -48.15 21.15 -0.79
N GLN A 21 -47.04 21.81 -0.92
CA GLN A 21 -47.06 23.28 -0.94
C GLN A 21 -47.08 23.78 -2.38
N HIS A 22 -48.06 24.57 -2.68
CA HIS A 22 -48.25 25.29 -3.95
C HIS A 22 -47.00 26.05 -4.35
N GLY A 23 -46.48 25.75 -5.55
CA GLY A 23 -45.25 26.23 -6.09
C GLY A 23 -45.34 27.73 -6.41
N ARG A 24 -44.51 28.53 -5.76
CA ARG A 24 -43.92 29.72 -6.38
C ARG A 24 -42.95 29.21 -7.43
N SER A 25 -43.11 29.65 -8.68
CA SER A 25 -42.24 29.28 -9.79
C SER A 25 -40.78 29.64 -9.46
N GLY A 26 -40.00 28.64 -9.06
CA GLY A 26 -38.58 28.82 -8.71
C GLY A 26 -37.73 29.04 -9.94
N GLY A 27 -36.74 29.89 -9.84
CA GLY A 27 -35.66 30.03 -10.84
C GLY A 27 -34.47 29.10 -10.58
N MET A 28 -33.46 29.12 -11.45
CA MET A 28 -32.25 28.33 -11.35
C MET A 28 -31.00 29.23 -11.46
N ILE A 29 -30.10 29.09 -10.51
CA ILE A 29 -28.76 29.69 -10.55
C ILE A 29 -27.79 28.56 -10.94
N SER A 30 -27.04 28.75 -12.00
CA SER A 30 -26.00 27.84 -12.46
C SER A 30 -24.71 28.59 -12.71
N GLY A 31 -23.59 27.92 -12.72
CA GLY A 31 -22.31 28.58 -13.02
C GLY A 31 -21.12 27.65 -12.87
N ARG A 32 -19.95 28.24 -13.00
CA ARG A 32 -18.69 27.57 -12.85
C ARG A 32 -17.83 28.26 -11.81
N VAL A 33 -17.17 27.48 -10.97
CA VAL A 33 -16.19 27.97 -10.01
C VAL A 33 -14.78 27.65 -10.54
N ILE A 34 -13.93 28.68 -10.66
CA ILE A 34 -12.57 28.59 -11.17
C ILE A 34 -11.60 29.29 -10.20
N SER A 35 -10.35 28.85 -10.20
CA SER A 35 -9.25 29.47 -9.45
C SER A 35 -8.70 30.68 -10.18
N THR A 36 -8.30 31.73 -9.43
CA THR A 36 -7.67 32.97 -9.99
C THR A 36 -6.26 32.70 -10.54
N VAL A 37 -5.51 31.78 -9.95
CA VAL A 37 -4.07 31.61 -10.21
C VAL A 37 -3.81 30.68 -11.39
N GLU A 38 -4.57 29.60 -11.52
CA GLU A 38 -4.32 28.57 -12.53
C GLU A 38 -5.44 28.47 -13.58
N LYS A 39 -6.50 29.27 -13.43
CA LYS A 39 -7.77 29.17 -14.21
C LYS A 39 -8.34 27.74 -14.22
N GLU A 40 -7.86 26.91 -13.30
CA GLU A 40 -8.38 25.55 -13.12
C GLU A 40 -9.76 25.58 -12.49
N VAL A 41 -10.55 24.59 -12.83
CA VAL A 41 -11.87 24.41 -12.23
C VAL A 41 -11.72 23.99 -10.77
N VAL A 42 -12.52 24.57 -9.89
CA VAL A 42 -12.58 24.17 -8.50
C VAL A 42 -13.75 23.22 -8.32
N ASP A 43 -13.43 21.95 -8.21
CA ASP A 43 -14.37 20.89 -7.94
C ASP A 43 -14.75 20.85 -6.44
N PHE A 44 -15.95 20.39 -6.16
CA PHE A 44 -16.49 20.25 -4.79
C PHE A 44 -16.47 21.53 -3.96
N ALA A 45 -16.43 22.68 -4.59
CA ALA A 45 -16.71 23.94 -3.91
C ALA A 45 -18.16 23.95 -3.42
N THR A 46 -18.36 24.30 -2.18
CA THR A 46 -19.70 24.50 -1.61
C THR A 46 -20.26 25.82 -2.10
N VAL A 47 -21.41 25.79 -2.75
CA VAL A 47 -22.10 26.94 -3.26
C VAL A 47 -23.48 27.02 -2.58
N TYR A 48 -23.75 28.04 -1.80
CA TYR A 48 -25.04 28.14 -1.10
C TYR A 48 -25.56 29.59 -1.04
N LEU A 49 -26.85 29.72 -0.80
CA LEU A 49 -27.48 31.01 -0.60
C LEU A 49 -27.52 31.33 0.90
N LYS A 50 -26.84 32.38 1.29
CA LYS A 50 -26.68 32.82 2.68
C LYS A 50 -28.05 33.03 3.34
N GLY A 51 -28.20 32.43 4.54
CA GLY A 51 -29.47 32.51 5.31
C GLY A 51 -30.56 31.56 4.81
N THR A 52 -30.26 30.62 3.89
CA THR A 52 -31.21 29.60 3.41
C THR A 52 -30.64 28.20 3.50
N ASN A 53 -31.50 27.20 3.40
CA ASN A 53 -31.07 25.76 3.31
C ASN A 53 -30.80 25.33 1.86
N ARG A 54 -30.53 26.27 0.94
CA ARG A 54 -30.31 26.01 -0.47
C ARG A 54 -28.81 26.06 -0.78
N GLY A 55 -28.25 24.91 -1.16
CA GLY A 55 -26.85 24.78 -1.55
C GLY A 55 -26.64 23.69 -2.59
N ALA A 56 -25.49 23.72 -3.22
CA ALA A 56 -25.00 22.73 -4.17
C ALA A 56 -23.48 22.65 -4.04
N THR A 57 -22.90 21.54 -4.46
CA THR A 57 -21.45 21.38 -4.60
C THR A 57 -21.10 21.44 -6.08
N THR A 58 -19.97 22.03 -6.43
CA THR A 58 -19.48 21.97 -7.81
C THR A 58 -19.08 20.54 -8.16
N ASP A 59 -19.33 20.15 -9.42
CA ASP A 59 -18.84 18.90 -9.98
C ASP A 59 -17.33 19.00 -10.31
N GLU A 60 -16.72 17.94 -10.86
CA GLU A 60 -15.31 17.93 -11.26
C GLU A 60 -14.97 18.91 -12.41
N LYS A 61 -16.00 19.47 -13.07
CA LYS A 61 -15.86 20.55 -14.05
C LYS A 61 -16.05 21.92 -13.43
N GLY A 62 -16.16 21.96 -12.09
CA GLY A 62 -16.44 23.16 -11.34
C GLY A 62 -17.85 23.72 -11.57
N LEU A 63 -18.78 22.95 -12.17
CA LEU A 63 -20.13 23.38 -12.46
C LEU A 63 -21.07 23.15 -11.26
N TYR A 64 -21.95 24.09 -11.01
CA TYR A 64 -22.99 23.97 -10.00
C TYR A 64 -24.37 24.37 -10.54
N HIS A 65 -25.42 23.81 -9.95
CA HIS A 65 -26.81 24.11 -10.26
C HIS A 65 -27.61 24.19 -8.95
N LEU A 66 -28.25 25.31 -8.72
CA LEU A 66 -28.97 25.62 -7.49
C LEU A 66 -30.38 26.17 -7.83
N LYS A 67 -31.43 25.57 -7.26
CA LYS A 67 -32.81 26.01 -7.43
C LYS A 67 -33.22 26.84 -6.22
N ALA A 68 -33.77 28.06 -6.48
CA ALA A 68 -34.30 28.92 -5.45
C ALA A 68 -35.60 29.60 -5.91
N ALA A 69 -36.36 30.11 -4.96
CA ALA A 69 -37.50 31.00 -5.27
C ALA A 69 -37.00 32.35 -5.83
N ALA A 70 -37.87 33.13 -6.45
CA ALA A 70 -37.53 34.50 -6.84
C ALA A 70 -37.22 35.34 -5.60
N GLY A 71 -36.12 36.13 -5.68
CA GLY A 71 -35.66 36.97 -4.57
C GLY A 71 -34.20 37.41 -4.74
N ASP A 72 -33.78 38.28 -3.83
CA ASP A 72 -32.40 38.75 -3.73
C ASP A 72 -31.63 37.85 -2.77
N TYR A 73 -30.49 37.36 -3.20
CA TYR A 73 -29.67 36.43 -2.46
C TYR A 73 -28.20 36.87 -2.42
N THR A 74 -27.50 36.41 -1.41
CA THR A 74 -26.04 36.42 -1.42
C THR A 74 -25.59 35.00 -1.68
N LEU A 75 -25.04 34.73 -2.86
CA LEU A 75 -24.41 33.47 -3.23
C LEU A 75 -23.04 33.42 -2.56
N VAL A 76 -22.83 32.43 -1.73
CA VAL A 76 -21.57 32.19 -1.06
C VAL A 76 -20.90 30.98 -1.72
N VAL A 77 -19.66 31.14 -2.12
CA VAL A 77 -18.83 30.05 -2.69
C VAL A 77 -17.61 29.88 -1.80
N SER A 78 -17.47 28.72 -1.23
CA SER A 78 -16.34 28.33 -0.40
C SER A 78 -15.77 26.99 -0.85
N ALA A 79 -14.44 26.89 -0.85
CA ALA A 79 -13.73 25.65 -1.07
C ALA A 79 -12.52 25.62 -0.13
N ILE A 80 -12.10 24.40 0.24
CA ILE A 80 -10.95 24.25 1.13
C ILE A 80 -9.70 24.70 0.40
N GLY A 81 -8.94 25.61 1.03
CA GLY A 81 -7.74 26.19 0.43
C GLY A 81 -8.00 27.42 -0.44
N TYR A 82 -9.25 27.92 -0.45
CA TYR A 82 -9.63 29.14 -1.19
C TYR A 82 -10.30 30.16 -0.28
N THR A 83 -10.15 31.43 -0.61
CA THR A 83 -10.90 32.51 0.03
C THR A 83 -12.37 32.38 -0.33
N THR A 84 -13.24 32.44 0.68
CA THR A 84 -14.68 32.47 0.48
C THR A 84 -15.09 33.73 -0.27
N VAL A 85 -15.87 33.58 -1.32
CA VAL A 85 -16.39 34.70 -2.12
C VAL A 85 -17.90 34.79 -1.94
N GLU A 86 -18.39 36.01 -1.61
CA GLU A 86 -19.80 36.34 -1.55
C GLU A 86 -20.20 37.22 -2.77
N LYS A 87 -21.27 36.87 -3.46
CA LYS A 87 -21.76 37.60 -4.63
C LYS A 87 -23.26 37.80 -4.53
N LYS A 88 -23.70 39.04 -4.61
CA LYS A 88 -25.14 39.37 -4.64
C LYS A 88 -25.73 38.92 -5.98
N VAL A 89 -26.87 38.26 -5.96
CA VAL A 89 -27.59 37.74 -7.12
C VAL A 89 -29.10 37.96 -6.94
N THR A 90 -29.75 38.48 -7.95
CA THR A 90 -31.21 38.63 -8.00
C THR A 90 -31.76 37.57 -8.95
N LEU A 91 -32.75 36.79 -8.52
CA LEU A 91 -33.38 35.72 -9.27
C LEU A 91 -34.85 36.04 -9.46
N LYS A 92 -35.32 36.19 -10.70
CA LYS A 92 -36.73 36.37 -11.03
C LYS A 92 -37.44 35.03 -11.14
N ALA A 93 -38.78 35.05 -11.03
CA ALA A 93 -39.57 33.84 -11.17
C ALA A 93 -39.39 33.18 -12.55
N GLY A 94 -39.04 31.88 -12.57
CA GLY A 94 -38.79 31.13 -13.80
C GLY A 94 -37.45 31.41 -14.49
N GLU A 95 -36.65 32.33 -13.99
CA GLU A 95 -35.41 32.77 -14.61
C GLU A 95 -34.29 31.72 -14.39
N ARG A 96 -33.43 31.57 -15.40
CA ARG A 96 -32.18 30.80 -15.32
C ARG A 96 -31.00 31.75 -15.49
N ILE A 97 -30.32 32.03 -14.39
CA ILE A 97 -29.12 32.88 -14.41
C ILE A 97 -27.84 32.05 -14.37
N ARG A 98 -26.81 32.53 -15.06
CA ARG A 98 -25.49 31.94 -15.02
C ARG A 98 -24.54 32.87 -14.25
N VAL A 99 -24.03 32.38 -13.12
CA VAL A 99 -23.13 33.13 -12.25
C VAL A 99 -21.82 32.37 -12.14
N ASN A 100 -20.82 32.74 -12.89
CA ASN A 100 -19.48 32.21 -12.73
C ASN A 100 -18.79 32.96 -11.57
N VAL A 101 -18.10 32.17 -10.74
CA VAL A 101 -17.39 32.68 -9.57
C VAL A 101 -15.93 32.28 -9.65
N THR A 102 -15.06 33.28 -9.53
CA THR A 102 -13.63 33.06 -9.43
C THR A 102 -13.22 33.20 -7.98
N ILE A 103 -12.62 32.14 -7.43
CA ILE A 103 -12.13 32.16 -6.05
C ILE A 103 -10.60 32.12 -6.08
N ALA A 104 -10.00 32.98 -5.25
CA ALA A 104 -8.57 33.01 -5.09
C ALA A 104 -8.15 31.85 -4.16
N PRO A 105 -7.09 31.11 -4.45
CA PRO A 105 -6.47 30.30 -3.43
C PRO A 105 -6.25 31.21 -2.22
N GLN A 106 -6.59 30.72 -1.04
CA GLN A 106 -6.31 31.47 0.18
C GLN A 106 -4.78 31.57 0.24
N VAL A 107 -4.24 32.69 -0.24
CA VAL A 107 -2.81 32.99 -0.18
C VAL A 107 -2.48 33.28 1.27
N THR A 108 -2.51 32.28 2.07
CA THR A 108 -1.43 32.10 3.00
C THR A 108 -0.28 31.69 2.10
N GLU A 109 0.84 32.40 2.11
CA GLU A 109 2.10 31.95 1.48
C GLU A 109 2.49 30.61 2.08
N LEU A 110 1.85 29.54 1.66
CA LEU A 110 1.95 28.18 2.16
C LEU A 110 2.65 27.34 1.10
N ASN A 111 3.87 27.19 1.34
CA ASN A 111 4.69 25.99 1.29
C ASN A 111 4.12 24.82 0.51
N GLU A 112 4.79 24.47 -0.57
CA GLU A 112 4.65 23.21 -1.30
C GLU A 112 4.74 21.95 -0.41
N VAL A 113 5.05 22.08 0.88
CA VAL A 113 5.15 20.96 1.84
C VAL A 113 3.82 20.62 2.51
N VAL A 114 2.79 21.47 2.43
CA VAL A 114 1.48 21.23 3.06
C VAL A 114 0.32 21.74 2.17
N VAL A 115 0.49 21.83 0.88
CA VAL A 115 -0.69 21.90 0.01
C VAL A 115 -1.23 20.49 -0.09
N SER A 116 -2.04 20.10 0.90
CA SER A 116 -2.87 18.92 0.72
C SER A 116 -3.72 19.19 -0.52
N THR A 117 -3.45 18.50 -1.62
CA THR A 117 -4.34 18.51 -2.78
C THR A 117 -5.75 18.22 -2.29
N SER A 118 -6.77 18.69 -2.95
CA SER A 118 -8.18 18.44 -2.58
C SER A 118 -8.43 16.94 -2.34
N ALA A 119 -7.69 16.09 -3.05
CA ALA A 119 -7.72 14.65 -2.94
C ALA A 119 -7.11 14.13 -1.61
N VAL A 120 -5.96 14.64 -1.18
CA VAL A 120 -5.32 14.31 0.11
C VAL A 120 -6.24 14.71 1.26
N SER A 121 -6.77 15.92 1.22
CA SER A 121 -7.73 16.42 2.23
C SER A 121 -8.98 15.55 2.31
N ARG A 122 -9.49 15.06 1.18
CA ARG A 122 -10.67 14.19 1.13
C ARG A 122 -10.43 12.85 1.79
N VAL A 123 -9.28 12.23 1.55
CA VAL A 123 -8.90 10.97 2.19
C VAL A 123 -8.78 11.16 3.70
N ASN A 124 -8.09 12.21 4.14
CA ASN A 124 -7.90 12.51 5.56
C ASN A 124 -9.21 12.82 6.30
N LYS A 125 -10.26 13.29 5.61
CA LYS A 125 -11.59 13.57 6.16
C LYS A 125 -12.58 12.40 6.00
N SER A 126 -12.17 11.26 5.45
CA SER A 126 -13.04 10.08 5.31
C SER A 126 -13.50 9.53 6.66
N ALA A 127 -14.58 8.75 6.70
CA ALA A 127 -15.04 8.06 7.89
C ALA A 127 -14.01 7.08 8.46
N PHE A 128 -13.10 6.62 7.62
CA PHE A 128 -12.08 5.62 7.94
C PHE A 128 -10.80 6.26 8.45
N ASN A 129 -10.00 5.50 9.21
CA ASN A 129 -8.68 5.93 9.63
C ASN A 129 -7.72 5.86 8.44
N ALA A 130 -7.58 6.96 7.71
CA ALA A 130 -6.78 7.04 6.51
C ALA A 130 -5.86 8.26 6.52
N VAL A 131 -4.65 8.06 5.99
CA VAL A 131 -3.64 9.10 5.77
C VAL A 131 -3.24 9.08 4.30
N ALA A 132 -3.19 10.24 3.67
CA ALA A 132 -2.66 10.39 2.33
C ALA A 132 -1.36 11.22 2.35
N ILE A 133 -0.34 10.70 1.67
CA ILE A 133 0.96 11.34 1.48
C ILE A 133 1.03 11.87 0.06
N ASP A 134 1.35 13.14 -0.10
CA ASP A 134 1.69 13.71 -1.41
C ASP A 134 3.08 13.20 -1.83
N ALA A 135 3.13 12.37 -2.86
CA ALA A 135 4.38 11.80 -3.35
C ALA A 135 5.20 12.79 -4.20
N LYS A 136 4.58 13.86 -4.72
CA LYS A 136 5.23 14.84 -5.60
C LYS A 136 6.43 15.50 -4.94
N GLY A 137 6.32 15.82 -3.65
CA GLY A 137 7.41 16.40 -2.87
C GLY A 137 8.65 15.49 -2.78
N LEU A 138 8.49 14.18 -2.99
CA LEU A 138 9.55 13.17 -2.91
C LEU A 138 10.13 12.77 -4.27
N HIS A 139 9.56 13.23 -5.40
CA HIS A 139 9.98 12.82 -6.74
C HIS A 139 11.44 13.12 -7.07
N ASN A 140 12.02 14.10 -6.39
CA ASN A 140 13.43 14.47 -6.58
C ASN A 140 14.40 13.64 -5.72
N SER A 141 13.91 12.85 -4.76
CA SER A 141 14.74 11.94 -3.97
C SER A 141 15.06 10.64 -4.72
N THR A 142 16.02 9.87 -4.23
CA THR A 142 16.35 8.53 -4.76
C THR A 142 15.44 7.44 -4.19
N GLN A 143 14.47 7.82 -3.37
CA GLN A 143 13.55 6.93 -2.66
C GLN A 143 12.67 6.12 -3.61
N ASN A 144 12.34 4.91 -3.19
CA ASN A 144 11.27 4.11 -3.77
C ASN A 144 9.94 4.38 -3.02
N LEU A 145 8.86 3.79 -3.49
CA LEU A 145 7.57 3.85 -2.79
C LEU A 145 7.66 3.28 -1.36
N SER A 146 8.46 2.23 -1.17
CA SER A 146 8.72 1.64 0.14
C SER A 146 9.35 2.62 1.13
N ASP A 147 10.36 3.37 0.70
CA ASP A 147 11.03 4.38 1.55
C ASP A 147 10.06 5.48 2.04
N ALA A 148 9.16 5.93 1.16
CA ALA A 148 8.14 6.92 1.49
C ALA A 148 7.12 6.39 2.51
N LEU A 149 6.74 5.12 2.38
CA LEU A 149 5.83 4.45 3.30
C LEU A 149 6.40 4.29 4.71
N ALA A 150 7.71 4.11 4.84
CA ALA A 150 8.36 3.99 6.14
C ALA A 150 8.14 5.21 7.06
N LYS A 151 7.72 6.36 6.51
CA LYS A 151 7.40 7.60 7.25
C LYS A 151 5.95 7.66 7.76
N VAL A 152 5.12 6.67 7.44
CA VAL A 152 3.72 6.61 7.92
C VAL A 152 3.69 6.08 9.36
N PRO A 153 2.96 6.74 10.28
CA PRO A 153 2.77 6.23 11.63
C PRO A 153 2.16 4.82 11.62
N GLY A 154 2.65 3.94 12.48
CA GLY A 154 2.18 2.55 12.56
C GLY A 154 2.73 1.62 11.49
N LEU A 155 3.43 2.14 10.48
CA LEU A 155 3.96 1.36 9.37
C LEU A 155 5.46 1.09 9.54
N LYS A 156 5.86 -0.17 9.42
CA LYS A 156 7.25 -0.61 9.39
C LYS A 156 7.49 -1.49 8.17
N LEU A 157 8.53 -1.17 7.44
CA LEU A 157 9.05 -1.98 6.35
C LEU A 157 10.28 -2.75 6.81
N ARG A 158 10.34 -4.00 6.43
CA ARG A 158 11.51 -4.87 6.58
C ARG A 158 11.89 -5.47 5.24
N GLU A 159 13.15 -5.48 4.94
CA GLU A 159 13.71 -6.01 3.69
C GLU A 159 14.76 -7.05 4.04
N ALA A 160 14.77 -8.18 3.34
CA ALA A 160 15.68 -9.29 3.61
C ALA A 160 17.11 -9.04 3.11
N GLY A 161 17.42 -7.89 2.52
CA GLY A 161 18.76 -7.62 1.96
C GLY A 161 18.80 -6.32 1.16
N GLY A 162 19.51 -6.35 0.04
CA GLY A 162 19.70 -5.23 -0.88
C GLY A 162 18.53 -5.00 -1.83
N VAL A 163 18.79 -4.29 -2.93
CA VAL A 163 17.80 -4.00 -3.98
C VAL A 163 17.20 -5.30 -4.52
N GLY A 164 15.88 -5.38 -4.65
CA GLY A 164 15.17 -6.56 -5.13
C GLY A 164 15.00 -7.68 -4.11
N SER A 165 15.39 -7.46 -2.84
CA SER A 165 15.12 -8.42 -1.77
C SER A 165 13.64 -8.47 -1.41
N ASP A 166 13.23 -9.56 -0.78
CA ASP A 166 11.87 -9.72 -0.31
C ASP A 166 11.56 -8.70 0.78
N MET A 167 10.35 -8.17 0.73
CA MET A 167 9.90 -7.10 1.60
C MET A 167 8.68 -7.53 2.41
N ILE A 168 8.72 -7.31 3.71
CA ILE A 168 7.60 -7.48 4.62
C ILE A 168 7.14 -6.12 5.12
N LEU A 169 5.87 -5.83 4.89
CA LEU A 169 5.23 -4.61 5.34
C LEU A 169 4.39 -4.90 6.58
N SER A 170 4.60 -4.15 7.64
CA SER A 170 3.79 -4.24 8.86
C SER A 170 3.04 -2.93 9.07
N LEU A 171 1.76 -3.02 9.43
CA LEU A 171 0.91 -1.87 9.68
C LEU A 171 0.07 -2.14 10.93
N ASP A 172 0.23 -1.31 11.97
CA ASP A 172 -0.52 -1.37 13.20
C ASP A 172 -0.54 -2.78 13.83
N GLY A 173 0.61 -3.44 13.90
CA GLY A 173 0.79 -4.79 14.49
C GLY A 173 0.45 -5.94 13.54
N PHE A 174 -0.16 -5.68 12.41
CA PHE A 174 -0.34 -6.67 11.35
C PHE A 174 0.83 -6.66 10.38
N SER A 175 1.30 -7.83 9.97
CA SER A 175 2.50 -7.99 9.15
C SER A 175 2.22 -8.77 7.87
N GLY A 176 2.98 -8.47 6.82
CA GLY A 176 3.01 -9.22 5.57
C GLY A 176 1.65 -9.25 4.85
N LYS A 177 1.05 -10.41 4.80
CA LYS A 177 -0.17 -10.69 4.02
C LYS A 177 -1.44 -10.03 4.54
N HIS A 178 -1.42 -9.50 5.77
CA HIS A 178 -2.54 -8.78 6.37
C HIS A 178 -2.76 -7.39 5.78
N VAL A 179 -1.74 -6.82 5.13
CA VAL A 179 -1.79 -5.51 4.48
C VAL A 179 -1.83 -5.68 2.97
N LYS A 180 -2.82 -5.11 2.31
CA LYS A 180 -3.01 -5.26 0.87
C LYS A 180 -2.56 -4.03 0.11
N LEU A 181 -1.90 -4.26 -1.03
CA LEU A 181 -1.42 -3.23 -1.93
C LEU A 181 -2.36 -3.05 -3.11
N PHE A 182 -2.65 -1.80 -3.44
CA PHE A 182 -3.44 -1.40 -4.60
C PHE A 182 -2.70 -0.35 -5.42
N ILE A 183 -2.89 -0.36 -6.73
CA ILE A 183 -2.50 0.73 -7.63
C ILE A 183 -3.75 1.22 -8.32
N ASP A 184 -4.11 2.50 -8.16
CA ASP A 184 -5.33 3.11 -8.69
C ASP A 184 -6.64 2.37 -8.29
N GLY A 185 -6.63 1.72 -7.13
CA GLY A 185 -7.74 0.90 -6.63
C GLY A 185 -7.80 -0.51 -7.22
N VAL A 186 -6.77 -0.94 -7.96
CA VAL A 186 -6.64 -2.32 -8.48
C VAL A 186 -5.75 -3.12 -7.54
N PRO A 187 -6.22 -4.27 -7.01
CA PRO A 187 -5.41 -5.11 -6.13
C PRO A 187 -4.19 -5.66 -6.86
N GLN A 188 -3.05 -5.71 -6.15
CA GLN A 188 -1.78 -6.20 -6.69
C GLN A 188 -1.50 -7.65 -6.29
N GLU A 189 -2.51 -8.42 -5.92
CA GLU A 189 -2.37 -9.86 -5.67
C GLU A 189 -2.10 -10.61 -6.98
N GLY A 190 -1.14 -11.51 -6.96
CA GLY A 190 -0.77 -12.33 -8.12
C GLY A 190 0.03 -11.60 -9.19
N VAL A 191 0.37 -10.32 -9.00
CA VAL A 191 1.35 -9.63 -9.83
C VAL A 191 2.74 -10.12 -9.41
N GLY A 192 3.51 -10.71 -10.31
CA GLY A 192 4.79 -11.34 -10.00
C GLY A 192 5.79 -10.41 -9.29
N SER A 193 6.80 -10.99 -8.67
CA SER A 193 7.85 -10.26 -7.92
C SER A 193 8.61 -9.23 -8.76
N SER A 194 8.56 -9.34 -10.09
CA SER A 194 9.13 -8.35 -11.01
C SER A 194 8.48 -6.96 -10.94
N PHE A 195 7.26 -6.84 -10.38
CA PHE A 195 6.54 -5.59 -10.19
C PHE A 195 6.27 -5.29 -8.70
N GLY A 196 7.21 -5.62 -7.83
CA GLY A 196 7.11 -5.40 -6.38
C GLY A 196 7.21 -3.91 -5.99
N LEU A 197 6.64 -3.57 -4.82
CA LEU A 197 6.59 -2.20 -4.29
C LEU A 197 7.98 -1.55 -4.12
N ASN A 198 8.99 -2.33 -3.74
CA ASN A 198 10.38 -1.88 -3.58
C ASN A 198 11.10 -1.64 -4.91
N ASN A 199 10.51 -2.06 -6.03
CA ASN A 199 11.03 -1.82 -7.37
C ASN A 199 10.44 -0.59 -8.04
N ILE A 200 9.27 -0.11 -7.57
CA ILE A 200 8.54 1.00 -8.18
C ILE A 200 9.11 2.33 -7.64
N PRO A 201 9.65 3.20 -8.52
CA PRO A 201 10.13 4.52 -8.10
C PRO A 201 9.02 5.39 -7.53
N ILE A 202 9.37 6.27 -6.57
CA ILE A 202 8.41 7.22 -5.97
C ILE A 202 7.75 8.13 -7.01
N ASN A 203 8.42 8.42 -8.11
CA ASN A 203 7.91 9.22 -9.23
C ASN A 203 6.67 8.61 -9.92
N PHE A 204 6.42 7.30 -9.74
CA PHE A 204 5.24 6.61 -10.27
C PHE A 204 3.95 7.08 -9.59
N ALA A 205 4.03 7.51 -8.34
CA ALA A 205 2.89 7.91 -7.53
C ALA A 205 2.65 9.43 -7.57
N ASP A 206 1.39 9.84 -7.66
CA ASP A 206 0.92 11.19 -7.34
C ASP A 206 0.77 11.35 -5.83
N ARG A 207 0.16 10.36 -5.21
CA ARG A 207 0.00 10.23 -3.76
C ARG A 207 -0.07 8.77 -3.34
N ILE A 208 0.17 8.54 -2.07
CA ILE A 208 0.01 7.24 -1.43
C ILE A 208 -1.06 7.38 -0.36
N GLU A 209 -2.09 6.54 -0.43
CA GLU A 209 -3.17 6.50 0.54
C GLU A 209 -2.99 5.27 1.43
N VAL A 210 -2.96 5.44 2.73
CA VAL A 210 -2.83 4.37 3.72
C VAL A 210 -4.10 4.34 4.56
N TYR A 211 -4.89 3.29 4.42
CA TYR A 211 -6.07 3.00 5.23
C TYR A 211 -5.67 2.01 6.31
N ARG A 212 -5.78 2.39 7.56
CA ARG A 212 -5.31 1.63 8.72
C ARG A 212 -6.46 0.88 9.39
N GLY A 213 -6.30 -0.43 9.55
CA GLY A 213 -7.30 -1.31 10.14
C GLY A 213 -8.54 -1.46 9.27
N VAL A 214 -9.59 -0.75 9.59
CA VAL A 214 -10.88 -0.84 8.86
C VAL A 214 -10.82 -0.13 7.51
N VAL A 215 -11.19 -0.84 6.45
CA VAL A 215 -11.01 -0.41 5.06
C VAL A 215 -12.35 -0.19 4.35
N PRO A 216 -12.50 0.89 3.55
CA PRO A 216 -13.70 1.10 2.74
C PRO A 216 -14.05 -0.11 1.85
N VAL A 217 -15.33 -0.44 1.78
CA VAL A 217 -15.85 -1.53 0.96
C VAL A 217 -15.44 -1.42 -0.51
N GLY A 218 -15.27 -0.19 -1.03
CA GLY A 218 -14.85 0.04 -2.41
C GLY A 218 -13.52 -0.58 -2.82
N PHE A 219 -12.67 -1.02 -1.88
CA PHE A 219 -11.48 -1.80 -2.18
C PHE A 219 -11.76 -3.30 -2.34
N GLY A 220 -12.89 -3.81 -1.82
CA GLY A 220 -13.25 -5.22 -1.96
C GLY A 220 -12.16 -6.17 -1.47
N THR A 221 -11.66 -5.96 -0.27
CA THR A 221 -10.47 -6.66 0.23
C THR A 221 -10.73 -7.44 1.51
N ASP A 222 -9.94 -8.48 1.70
CA ASP A 222 -9.81 -9.30 2.91
C ASP A 222 -8.66 -8.83 3.83
N ALA A 223 -8.20 -7.60 3.70
CA ALA A 223 -7.16 -7.03 4.56
C ALA A 223 -7.62 -6.92 6.01
N LEU A 224 -6.80 -7.38 6.97
CA LEU A 224 -7.00 -7.16 8.41
C LEU A 224 -6.24 -5.92 8.90
N GLY A 225 -5.01 -5.73 8.42
CA GLY A 225 -4.13 -4.63 8.83
C GLY A 225 -4.47 -3.31 8.16
N GLY A 226 -4.94 -3.35 6.93
CA GLY A 226 -5.27 -2.18 6.14
C GLY A 226 -4.90 -2.29 4.67
N VAL A 227 -5.04 -1.15 3.97
CA VAL A 227 -4.76 -1.04 2.54
C VAL A 227 -3.81 0.11 2.28
N ILE A 228 -2.85 -0.13 1.40
CA ILE A 228 -2.02 0.90 0.78
C ILE A 228 -2.45 1.02 -0.67
N ASN A 229 -2.92 2.22 -1.05
CA ASN A 229 -3.32 2.50 -2.42
C ASN A 229 -2.37 3.54 -3.03
N ILE A 230 -1.61 3.14 -4.02
CA ILE A 230 -0.76 4.02 -4.81
C ILE A 230 -1.62 4.62 -5.91
N VAL A 231 -1.79 5.93 -5.87
CA VAL A 231 -2.51 6.65 -6.90
C VAL A 231 -1.51 7.23 -7.88
N THR A 232 -1.61 6.80 -9.14
CA THR A 232 -0.70 7.26 -10.19
C THR A 232 -1.05 8.67 -10.66
N ASN A 233 -0.08 9.34 -11.25
CA ASN A 233 -0.29 10.67 -11.81
C ASN A 233 -1.25 10.61 -12.99
N LYS A 234 -2.44 11.17 -12.82
CA LYS A 234 -3.47 11.31 -13.88
C LYS A 234 -3.46 12.71 -14.46
N ASN A 235 -2.28 13.21 -14.81
CA ASN A 235 -2.12 14.56 -15.30
C ASN A 235 -2.91 14.75 -16.61
N ARG A 236 -3.86 15.69 -16.61
CA ARG A 236 -4.71 16.06 -17.75
C ARG A 236 -4.12 17.18 -18.61
N LYS A 237 -2.80 17.43 -18.48
CA LYS A 237 -2.10 18.38 -19.35
C LYS A 237 -2.01 17.84 -20.77
N ASN A 238 -1.88 18.71 -21.74
CA ASN A 238 -1.73 18.33 -23.14
C ASN A 238 -0.64 17.27 -23.32
N TRP A 239 0.51 17.45 -22.66
CA TRP A 239 1.56 16.43 -22.58
C TRP A 239 2.47 16.67 -21.37
N PHE A 240 3.16 15.64 -20.91
CA PHE A 240 4.22 15.75 -19.91
C PHE A 240 5.28 14.68 -20.11
N LEU A 241 6.49 14.98 -19.65
CA LEU A 241 7.62 14.05 -19.56
C LEU A 241 8.29 14.21 -18.20
N ASP A 242 8.42 13.10 -17.46
CA ASP A 242 9.21 13.00 -16.23
C ASP A 242 10.25 11.91 -16.43
N ALA A 243 11.53 12.25 -16.42
CA ALA A 243 12.59 11.29 -16.59
C ALA A 243 13.66 11.49 -15.53
N SER A 244 14.19 10.38 -14.98
CA SER A 244 15.26 10.42 -14.01
C SER A 244 16.19 9.23 -14.13
N TYR A 245 17.44 9.47 -13.73
CA TYR A 245 18.47 8.45 -13.57
C TYR A 245 19.17 8.65 -12.25
N SER A 246 19.45 7.57 -11.52
CA SER A 246 20.25 7.58 -10.33
C SER A 246 21.31 6.49 -10.37
N TYR A 247 22.46 6.82 -9.79
CA TYR A 247 23.60 5.92 -9.60
C TYR A 247 24.08 6.00 -8.15
N GLY A 248 24.52 4.88 -7.61
CA GLY A 248 24.98 4.84 -6.22
C GLY A 248 25.83 3.63 -5.86
N SER A 249 26.07 3.50 -4.57
CA SER A 249 26.86 2.42 -3.98
C SER A 249 26.35 1.05 -4.43
N PHE A 250 27.25 0.06 -4.42
CA PHE A 250 27.01 -1.33 -4.84
C PHE A 250 26.59 -1.42 -6.31
N ASN A 251 27.12 -0.53 -7.16
CA ASN A 251 26.78 -0.45 -8.58
C ASN A 251 25.27 -0.35 -8.84
N THR A 252 24.58 0.45 -8.02
CA THR A 252 23.13 0.56 -8.09
C THR A 252 22.72 1.57 -9.14
N HIS A 253 21.93 1.14 -10.13
CA HIS A 253 21.37 1.96 -11.19
C HIS A 253 19.85 1.95 -11.14
N LYS A 254 19.22 3.13 -11.23
CA LYS A 254 17.77 3.23 -11.35
C LYS A 254 17.42 4.24 -12.43
N SER A 255 16.65 3.83 -13.41
CA SER A 255 16.12 4.66 -14.49
C SER A 255 14.61 4.74 -14.42
N TYR A 256 14.05 5.88 -14.73
CA TYR A 256 12.61 6.09 -14.76
C TYR A 256 12.23 7.06 -15.89
N VAL A 257 11.17 6.73 -16.62
CA VAL A 257 10.56 7.61 -17.62
C VAL A 257 9.05 7.49 -17.51
N ASN A 258 8.38 8.62 -17.41
CA ASN A 258 6.93 8.72 -17.50
C ASN A 258 6.57 9.78 -18.53
N PHE A 259 5.82 9.37 -19.54
CA PHE A 259 5.35 10.24 -20.60
C PHE A 259 3.85 10.05 -20.81
N GLY A 260 3.13 11.13 -20.96
CA GLY A 260 1.70 11.07 -21.24
C GLY A 260 1.23 12.27 -22.06
N GLN A 261 0.18 12.03 -22.82
CA GLN A 261 -0.49 13.07 -23.62
C GLN A 261 -1.99 12.84 -23.67
N THR A 262 -2.74 13.90 -23.51
CA THR A 262 -4.19 13.92 -23.74
C THR A 262 -4.50 14.92 -24.83
N PHE A 263 -5.10 14.45 -25.90
CA PHE A 263 -5.54 15.29 -27.03
C PHE A 263 -6.89 15.97 -26.73
N LYS A 264 -7.19 17.03 -27.45
CA LYS A 264 -8.46 17.77 -27.31
C LYS A 264 -9.71 16.91 -27.55
N ASN A 265 -9.58 15.86 -28.37
CA ASN A 265 -10.65 14.90 -28.62
C ASN A 265 -10.78 13.84 -27.50
N GLY A 266 -10.01 13.93 -26.40
CA GLY A 266 -10.04 13.01 -25.27
C GLY A 266 -9.23 11.74 -25.48
N LEU A 267 -8.58 11.53 -26.63
CA LEU A 267 -7.63 10.42 -26.78
C LEU A 267 -6.44 10.67 -25.86
N THR A 268 -6.12 9.68 -25.05
CA THR A 268 -5.05 9.74 -24.04
C THR A 268 -4.16 8.53 -24.18
N TYR A 269 -2.85 8.72 -24.07
CA TYR A 269 -1.88 7.66 -23.88
C TYR A 269 -0.87 8.01 -22.81
N GLU A 270 -0.42 7.00 -22.08
CA GLU A 270 0.53 7.11 -20.97
C GLU A 270 1.53 5.97 -21.07
N ILE A 271 2.80 6.25 -20.86
CA ILE A 271 3.87 5.27 -20.84
C ILE A 271 4.70 5.51 -19.59
N ASN A 272 4.80 4.51 -18.72
CA ASN A 272 5.69 4.47 -17.58
C ASN A 272 6.71 3.35 -17.80
N ALA A 273 7.99 3.63 -17.67
CA ALA A 273 9.04 2.64 -17.74
C ALA A 273 10.05 2.88 -16.62
N PHE A 274 10.52 1.80 -16.00
CA PHE A 274 11.58 1.88 -15.00
C PHE A 274 12.47 0.64 -15.03
N GLN A 275 13.67 0.83 -14.53
CA GLN A 275 14.69 -0.20 -14.42
C GLN A 275 15.41 -0.02 -13.10
N ASN A 276 15.71 -1.13 -12.42
CA ASN A 276 16.58 -1.20 -11.25
C ASN A 276 17.67 -2.26 -11.50
N TYR A 277 18.89 -1.92 -11.15
CA TYR A 277 20.03 -2.82 -11.16
C TYR A 277 20.87 -2.58 -9.92
N SER A 278 21.41 -3.64 -9.31
CA SER A 278 22.41 -3.54 -8.26
C SER A 278 23.19 -4.84 -8.17
N ASP A 279 24.50 -4.74 -7.92
CA ASP A 279 25.33 -5.89 -7.56
C ASP A 279 25.07 -6.33 -6.11
N ASN A 280 24.45 -5.48 -5.28
CA ASN A 280 24.24 -5.70 -3.85
C ASN A 280 25.51 -6.17 -3.11
N SER A 281 26.69 -5.76 -3.57
CA SER A 281 27.98 -6.24 -3.13
C SER A 281 28.49 -5.53 -1.87
N TYR A 282 27.59 -5.37 -0.87
CA TYR A 282 27.96 -4.79 0.43
C TYR A 282 28.56 -5.84 1.38
N TYR A 283 29.19 -5.34 2.44
CA TYR A 283 29.77 -6.19 3.47
C TYR A 283 28.75 -6.58 4.54
N VAL A 284 28.91 -7.78 5.09
CA VAL A 284 28.16 -8.30 6.23
C VAL A 284 29.11 -8.94 7.23
N ASP A 285 28.72 -8.93 8.50
CA ASP A 285 29.44 -9.62 9.56
C ASP A 285 28.74 -10.93 9.90
N THR A 286 29.44 -12.04 9.72
CA THR A 286 28.85 -13.36 9.88
C THR A 286 29.92 -14.41 10.19
N PRO A 287 29.59 -15.48 10.94
CA PRO A 287 30.45 -16.65 11.03
C PRO A 287 30.61 -17.30 9.65
N VAL A 288 31.84 -17.70 9.34
CA VAL A 288 32.19 -18.37 8.08
C VAL A 288 32.36 -19.84 8.30
N GLU A 289 31.74 -20.65 7.44
CA GLU A 289 31.94 -22.10 7.41
C GLU A 289 33.32 -22.43 6.83
N GLU A 290 34.14 -23.15 7.58
CA GLU A 290 35.44 -23.63 7.12
C GLU A 290 35.28 -25.02 6.51
N PHE A 291 35.83 -25.22 5.31
CA PHE A 291 35.81 -26.49 4.63
C PHE A 291 37.13 -27.23 4.87
N TYR A 292 37.04 -28.51 5.19
CA TYR A 292 38.22 -29.35 5.44
C TYR A 292 38.52 -30.31 4.26
N GLU A 293 39.78 -30.64 4.09
CA GLU A 293 40.18 -31.69 3.16
C GLU A 293 39.47 -32.99 3.50
N GLY A 294 38.88 -33.67 2.50
CA GLY A 294 38.00 -34.79 2.73
C GLY A 294 36.49 -34.47 2.85
N GLY A 295 36.11 -33.18 2.83
CA GLY A 295 34.73 -32.70 2.66
C GLY A 295 33.92 -32.62 3.94
N GLY A 296 34.56 -32.51 5.08
CA GLY A 296 33.96 -32.03 6.33
C GLY A 296 33.90 -30.52 6.39
N SER A 297 33.08 -29.96 7.29
CA SER A 297 33.05 -28.54 7.57
C SER A 297 32.65 -28.25 9.01
N ALA A 298 33.06 -27.11 9.51
CA ALA A 298 32.61 -26.56 10.78
C ALA A 298 32.33 -25.07 10.70
N ILE A 299 31.40 -24.60 11.50
CA ILE A 299 31.14 -23.17 11.70
C ILE A 299 31.49 -22.83 13.14
N ASN A 300 32.47 -21.96 13.33
CA ASN A 300 32.74 -21.37 14.63
C ASN A 300 31.85 -20.11 14.76
N THR A 301 30.75 -20.22 15.52
CA THR A 301 29.80 -19.12 15.71
C THR A 301 30.39 -17.93 16.48
N ASP A 302 31.47 -18.12 17.22
CA ASP A 302 32.16 -17.09 18.00
C ASP A 302 33.12 -16.25 17.12
N LYS A 303 33.49 -16.80 15.95
CA LYS A 303 34.39 -16.13 15.00
C LYS A 303 33.59 -15.45 13.90
N VAL A 304 33.30 -14.18 14.06
CA VAL A 304 32.61 -13.35 13.07
C VAL A 304 33.63 -12.68 12.14
N GLU A 305 33.42 -12.82 10.83
CA GLU A 305 34.25 -12.20 9.81
C GLU A 305 33.47 -11.15 9.02
N HIS A 306 34.19 -10.12 8.55
CA HIS A 306 33.66 -9.04 7.72
C HIS A 306 33.83 -9.42 6.25
N VAL A 307 32.76 -9.92 5.62
CA VAL A 307 32.78 -10.55 4.29
C VAL A 307 31.87 -9.84 3.32
N LYS A 308 32.26 -9.88 2.05
CA LYS A 308 31.53 -9.23 0.97
C LYS A 308 30.54 -10.18 0.32
N ARG A 309 29.32 -9.70 0.03
CA ARG A 309 28.35 -10.43 -0.81
C ARG A 309 28.91 -10.54 -2.23
N PHE A 310 28.78 -11.73 -2.85
CA PHE A 310 29.38 -12.01 -4.15
C PHE A 310 28.38 -12.63 -5.16
N HIS A 311 27.19 -13.04 -4.72
CA HIS A 311 26.16 -13.69 -5.54
C HIS A 311 24.77 -13.13 -5.19
N ASP A 312 24.56 -11.79 -5.39
CA ASP A 312 23.34 -11.10 -5.01
C ASP A 312 22.91 -10.07 -6.07
N ASN A 313 23.34 -10.24 -7.33
CA ASN A 313 22.96 -9.33 -8.40
C ASN A 313 21.44 -9.34 -8.61
N TYR A 314 20.92 -8.16 -8.80
CA TYR A 314 19.51 -7.95 -9.11
C TYR A 314 19.33 -7.05 -10.33
N HIS A 315 18.45 -7.46 -11.24
CA HIS A 315 18.05 -6.66 -12.38
C HIS A 315 16.54 -6.80 -12.61
N ASN A 316 15.87 -5.66 -12.72
CA ASN A 316 14.43 -5.59 -12.97
C ASN A 316 14.13 -4.48 -13.96
N GLU A 317 13.21 -4.75 -14.87
CA GLU A 317 12.67 -3.77 -15.82
C GLU A 317 11.15 -3.90 -15.89
N ALA A 318 10.46 -2.76 -16.04
CA ALA A 318 9.03 -2.75 -16.24
C ALA A 318 8.61 -1.62 -17.18
N VAL A 319 7.62 -1.91 -18.01
CA VAL A 319 6.96 -0.93 -18.89
C VAL A 319 5.45 -1.07 -18.74
N VAL A 320 4.79 0.03 -18.46
CA VAL A 320 3.32 0.14 -18.36
C VAL A 320 2.86 1.10 -19.44
N GLY A 321 2.20 0.60 -20.46
CA GLY A 321 1.57 1.40 -21.50
C GLY A 321 0.06 1.42 -21.33
N LYS A 322 -0.57 2.59 -21.46
CA LYS A 322 -2.04 2.74 -21.45
C LYS A 322 -2.48 3.64 -22.59
N VAL A 323 -3.57 3.27 -23.25
CA VAL A 323 -4.24 4.09 -24.28
C VAL A 323 -5.74 4.06 -24.07
N GLY A 324 -6.41 5.16 -24.32
CA GLY A 324 -7.85 5.21 -24.15
C GLY A 324 -8.48 6.55 -24.40
N LEU A 325 -9.69 6.70 -23.93
CA LEU A 325 -10.53 7.88 -24.11
C LEU A 325 -10.98 8.42 -22.77
N VAL A 326 -10.89 9.75 -22.61
CA VAL A 326 -11.38 10.45 -21.43
C VAL A 326 -12.44 11.48 -21.81
N ASP A 327 -13.27 11.87 -20.84
CA ASP A 327 -14.28 12.93 -20.96
C ASP A 327 -15.30 12.71 -22.10
N LYS A 328 -15.72 11.43 -22.31
CA LYS A 328 -16.77 11.08 -23.27
C LYS A 328 -18.14 11.02 -22.60
N LYS A 329 -19.21 11.22 -23.38
CA LYS A 329 -20.60 11.10 -22.87
C LYS A 329 -20.89 9.73 -22.25
N TRP A 330 -20.30 8.68 -22.79
CA TRP A 330 -20.52 7.28 -22.41
C TRP A 330 -19.41 6.74 -21.44
N ALA A 331 -18.29 7.44 -21.31
CA ALA A 331 -17.22 7.08 -20.38
C ALA A 331 -16.48 8.34 -19.91
N ASP A 332 -16.37 8.55 -18.60
CA ASP A 332 -15.49 9.58 -18.06
C ASP A 332 -14.02 9.16 -18.26
N ARG A 333 -13.76 7.85 -18.18
CA ARG A 333 -12.45 7.25 -18.48
C ARG A 333 -12.64 5.82 -18.98
N LEU A 334 -12.08 5.52 -20.12
CA LEU A 334 -11.90 4.15 -20.65
C LEU A 334 -10.45 4.01 -21.07
N MET A 335 -9.69 3.13 -20.42
CA MET A 335 -8.29 2.87 -20.75
C MET A 335 -8.06 1.38 -20.94
N ILE A 336 -7.29 1.04 -21.96
CA ILE A 336 -6.71 -0.28 -22.17
C ILE A 336 -5.23 -0.14 -21.86
N GLY A 337 -4.69 -1.03 -21.04
CA GLY A 337 -3.30 -1.03 -20.64
C GLY A 337 -2.62 -2.36 -20.93
N LEU A 338 -1.31 -2.29 -21.05
CA LEU A 338 -0.42 -3.45 -21.09
C LEU A 338 0.78 -3.17 -20.19
N THR A 339 1.00 -4.06 -19.24
CA THR A 339 2.21 -4.07 -18.41
C THR A 339 3.07 -5.24 -18.79
N TYR A 340 4.34 -5.00 -19.04
CA TYR A 340 5.37 -6.03 -19.17
C TYR A 340 6.47 -5.76 -18.17
N SER A 341 6.92 -6.81 -17.48
CA SER A 341 8.07 -6.72 -16.59
C SER A 341 8.89 -8.00 -16.66
N ARG A 342 10.18 -7.85 -16.35
CA ARG A 342 11.09 -8.98 -16.20
C ARG A 342 12.04 -8.75 -15.03
N MET A 343 12.55 -9.83 -14.45
CA MET A 343 13.55 -9.77 -13.40
C MET A 343 14.53 -10.94 -13.49
N TYR A 344 15.73 -10.68 -13.00
CA TYR A 344 16.77 -11.66 -12.68
C TYR A 344 17.30 -11.35 -11.28
N LYS A 345 17.47 -12.39 -10.47
CA LYS A 345 17.95 -12.27 -9.09
C LYS A 345 18.86 -13.45 -8.77
N GLU A 346 20.09 -13.18 -8.41
CA GLU A 346 20.95 -14.12 -7.72
C GLU A 346 20.54 -14.20 -6.25
N ILE A 347 20.65 -15.36 -5.65
CA ILE A 347 20.20 -15.62 -4.28
C ILE A 347 21.43 -15.99 -3.45
N GLN A 348 21.97 -15.04 -2.70
CA GLN A 348 23.16 -15.21 -1.87
C GLN A 348 22.88 -15.96 -0.58
N THR A 349 21.71 -15.79 0.02
CA THR A 349 21.42 -16.35 1.35
C THR A 349 20.12 -17.14 1.37
N GLY A 350 20.04 -18.13 2.27
CA GLY A 350 18.80 -18.73 2.66
C GLY A 350 17.95 -17.82 3.57
N VAL A 351 17.03 -18.42 4.33
CA VAL A 351 16.18 -17.67 5.29
C VAL A 351 16.97 -17.10 6.47
N VAL A 352 18.20 -17.58 6.71
CA VAL A 352 19.13 -17.09 7.72
C VAL A 352 20.48 -16.77 7.10
N GLN A 353 21.20 -15.80 7.64
CA GLN A 353 22.45 -15.28 7.04
C GLN A 353 23.59 -16.30 6.94
N LYS A 354 23.68 -17.22 7.87
CA LYS A 354 24.73 -18.27 7.85
C LYS A 354 24.61 -19.28 6.70
N VAL A 355 23.45 -19.34 6.02
CA VAL A 355 23.25 -20.22 4.85
C VAL A 355 23.58 -19.44 3.60
N VAL A 356 24.59 -19.91 2.86
CA VAL A 356 25.15 -19.23 1.69
C VAL A 356 24.93 -20.06 0.44
N PHE A 357 24.56 -19.38 -0.64
CA PHE A 357 24.45 -19.94 -1.97
C PHE A 357 25.38 -19.18 -2.93
N GLY A 358 25.95 -19.86 -3.91
CA GLY A 358 26.89 -19.30 -4.87
C GLY A 358 26.51 -19.49 -6.32
N GLU A 359 25.50 -20.33 -6.61
CA GLU A 359 25.04 -20.60 -7.99
C GLU A 359 23.50 -20.51 -8.14
N LYS A 360 22.79 -20.37 -7.03
CA LYS A 360 21.32 -20.31 -7.02
C LYS A 360 20.80 -18.99 -7.56
N TYR A 361 19.81 -19.01 -8.46
CA TYR A 361 19.20 -17.80 -8.99
C TYR A 361 17.72 -17.99 -9.35
N ARG A 362 17.01 -16.87 -9.49
CA ARG A 362 15.62 -16.77 -9.94
C ARG A 362 15.51 -15.81 -11.12
N LYS A 363 14.71 -16.15 -12.12
CA LYS A 363 14.33 -15.24 -13.19
C LYS A 363 12.84 -15.34 -13.47
N GLY A 364 12.26 -14.25 -13.97
CA GLY A 364 10.84 -14.24 -14.28
C GLY A 364 10.42 -13.09 -15.16
N ASN A 365 9.26 -13.23 -15.74
CA ASN A 365 8.60 -12.16 -16.49
C ASN A 365 7.09 -12.17 -16.23
N SER A 366 6.46 -11.05 -16.49
CA SER A 366 5.01 -10.89 -16.35
C SER A 366 4.46 -10.09 -17.52
N LEU A 367 3.33 -10.52 -18.06
CA LEU A 367 2.56 -9.80 -19.07
C LEU A 367 1.14 -9.62 -18.54
N MET A 368 0.69 -8.34 -18.43
CA MET A 368 -0.58 -8.01 -17.83
C MET A 368 -1.36 -7.00 -18.68
N PRO A 369 -2.22 -7.44 -19.62
CA PRO A 369 -3.27 -6.60 -20.18
C PRO A 369 -4.27 -6.17 -19.11
N SER A 370 -4.79 -4.95 -19.21
CA SER A 370 -5.71 -4.34 -18.26
C SER A 370 -6.76 -3.48 -18.93
N LEU A 371 -7.92 -3.35 -18.29
CA LEU A 371 -9.02 -2.51 -18.69
C LEU A 371 -9.48 -1.68 -17.48
N GLU A 372 -9.66 -0.37 -17.69
CA GLU A 372 -10.25 0.54 -16.72
C GLU A 372 -11.43 1.27 -17.37
N TYR A 373 -12.60 1.18 -16.77
CA TYR A 373 -13.79 1.94 -17.15
C TYR A 373 -14.36 2.68 -15.95
N ARG A 374 -14.67 3.95 -16.12
CA ARG A 374 -15.35 4.77 -15.12
C ARG A 374 -16.39 5.63 -15.78
N LYS A 375 -17.56 5.71 -15.18
CA LYS A 375 -18.65 6.58 -15.61
C LYS A 375 -19.47 7.05 -14.43
N ARG A 376 -19.62 8.36 -14.32
CA ARG A 376 -20.57 9.00 -13.40
C ARG A 376 -21.90 9.16 -14.06
N ASN A 377 -22.96 9.06 -13.25
CA ASN A 377 -24.34 9.15 -13.73
C ASN A 377 -24.63 8.17 -14.88
N LEU A 378 -24.16 6.91 -14.76
CA LEU A 378 -24.38 5.87 -15.75
C LEU A 378 -25.85 5.43 -15.71
N PHE A 379 -26.56 5.51 -16.85
CA PHE A 379 -27.98 5.19 -17.05
C PHE A 379 -28.93 6.04 -16.19
N VAL A 380 -28.68 6.15 -14.89
CA VAL A 380 -29.49 6.93 -13.93
C VAL A 380 -28.62 8.01 -13.30
N ARG A 381 -29.25 9.15 -13.00
CA ARG A 381 -28.59 10.25 -12.29
C ARG A 381 -28.14 9.78 -10.91
N ASN A 382 -26.94 10.21 -10.50
CA ASN A 382 -26.29 9.89 -9.22
C ASN A 382 -25.81 8.42 -9.06
N LEU A 383 -25.81 7.61 -10.12
CA LEU A 383 -25.17 6.31 -10.14
C LEU A 383 -23.80 6.39 -10.79
N ASP A 384 -22.76 6.22 -9.99
CA ASP A 384 -21.37 6.19 -10.46
C ASP A 384 -20.87 4.76 -10.49
N VAL A 385 -20.27 4.36 -11.60
CA VAL A 385 -19.79 3.00 -11.81
C VAL A 385 -18.31 3.04 -12.19
N ALA A 386 -17.54 2.15 -11.58
CA ALA A 386 -16.17 1.85 -11.94
C ALA A 386 -16.01 0.34 -12.14
N PHE A 387 -15.30 0.00 -13.18
CA PHE A 387 -14.92 -1.38 -13.49
C PHE A 387 -13.45 -1.42 -13.86
N THR A 388 -12.70 -2.34 -13.25
CA THR A 388 -11.32 -2.62 -13.61
C THR A 388 -11.13 -4.12 -13.75
N ALA A 389 -10.37 -4.53 -14.75
CA ALA A 389 -9.99 -5.93 -14.94
C ALA A 389 -8.55 -6.01 -15.43
N ASN A 390 -7.82 -7.01 -14.98
CA ASN A 390 -6.55 -7.41 -15.57
C ASN A 390 -6.43 -8.93 -15.63
N TYR A 391 -5.74 -9.39 -16.62
CA TYR A 391 -5.25 -10.76 -16.72
C TYR A 391 -3.74 -10.70 -16.60
N ASN A 392 -3.16 -11.49 -15.72
CA ASN A 392 -1.73 -11.49 -15.45
C ASN A 392 -1.17 -12.88 -15.68
N ARG A 393 -0.30 -13.00 -16.66
CA ARG A 393 0.48 -14.21 -16.91
C ARG A 393 1.90 -13.98 -16.41
N ASN A 394 2.29 -14.72 -15.36
CA ASN A 394 3.62 -14.69 -14.76
C ASN A 394 4.35 -15.99 -15.01
N PHE A 395 5.54 -15.88 -15.52
CA PHE A 395 6.50 -16.97 -15.58
C PHE A 395 7.59 -16.74 -14.53
N THR A 396 7.89 -17.76 -13.74
CA THR A 396 9.01 -17.78 -12.79
C THR A 396 9.83 -19.04 -13.00
N ASN A 397 11.15 -18.92 -12.98
CA ASN A 397 12.06 -20.05 -13.00
C ASN A 397 13.05 -19.93 -11.82
N ASN A 398 12.95 -20.88 -10.88
CA ASN A 398 13.89 -21.07 -9.79
C ASN A 398 14.93 -22.11 -10.18
N VAL A 399 16.21 -21.75 -10.15
CA VAL A 399 17.30 -22.62 -10.57
C VAL A 399 18.28 -22.85 -9.44
N ASP A 400 18.46 -24.09 -9.08
CA ASP A 400 19.43 -24.57 -8.10
C ASP A 400 19.96 -25.95 -8.57
N THR A 401 20.94 -25.90 -9.47
CA THR A 401 21.54 -27.09 -10.08
C THR A 401 23.00 -27.28 -9.67
N ALA A 402 23.44 -26.54 -8.65
CA ALA A 402 24.81 -26.56 -8.16
C ALA A 402 25.29 -27.98 -7.78
N THR A 403 26.56 -28.24 -8.02
CA THR A 403 27.25 -29.46 -7.59
C THR A 403 28.23 -29.19 -6.46
N TYR A 404 28.39 -27.92 -6.11
CA TYR A 404 29.20 -27.41 -5.01
C TYR A 404 28.31 -26.64 -4.04
N ARG A 405 28.73 -26.55 -2.79
CA ARG A 405 28.23 -25.56 -1.84
C ARG A 405 29.33 -24.55 -1.54
N PHE A 406 28.97 -23.37 -1.18
CA PHE A 406 29.84 -22.22 -0.99
C PHE A 406 29.84 -21.79 0.48
N ASN A 407 30.91 -21.13 0.89
CA ASN A 407 30.96 -20.35 2.11
C ASN A 407 31.00 -18.85 1.79
N TRP A 408 31.02 -18.01 2.82
CA TRP A 408 31.02 -16.56 2.66
C TRP A 408 32.30 -15.99 2.02
N LEU A 409 33.39 -16.74 1.99
CA LEU A 409 34.63 -16.34 1.28
C LEU A 409 34.60 -16.69 -0.21
N GLY A 410 33.51 -17.32 -0.68
CA GLY A 410 33.40 -17.82 -2.06
C GLY A 410 34.15 -19.12 -2.29
N GLU A 411 34.72 -19.72 -1.23
CA GLU A 411 35.29 -21.07 -1.30
C GLU A 411 34.19 -22.11 -1.50
N LYS A 412 34.51 -23.19 -2.19
CA LYS A 412 33.54 -24.20 -2.53
C LYS A 412 34.00 -25.62 -2.19
N THR A 413 33.06 -26.44 -1.78
CA THR A 413 33.30 -27.89 -1.56
C THR A 413 32.24 -28.69 -2.30
N SER A 414 32.64 -29.92 -2.76
CA SER A 414 31.72 -30.78 -3.51
C SER A 414 30.56 -31.27 -2.65
N LEU A 415 29.39 -31.33 -3.21
CA LEU A 415 28.19 -31.91 -2.60
C LEU A 415 28.22 -33.47 -2.59
N LYS A 416 29.35 -34.10 -3.02
CA LYS A 416 29.56 -35.56 -2.97
C LYS A 416 28.42 -36.36 -3.61
N GLY A 417 28.05 -35.99 -4.83
CA GLY A 417 26.99 -36.66 -5.61
C GLY A 417 25.57 -36.15 -5.36
N ARG A 418 25.35 -35.32 -4.32
CA ARG A 418 24.14 -34.55 -4.21
C ARG A 418 24.20 -33.34 -5.15
N LYS A 419 23.06 -32.78 -5.51
CA LYS A 419 22.93 -31.60 -6.34
C LYS A 419 21.98 -30.61 -5.68
N GLY A 420 22.15 -29.34 -6.00
CA GLY A 420 21.38 -28.22 -5.43
C GLY A 420 21.91 -27.79 -4.06
N GLU A 421 22.08 -26.49 -3.89
CA GLU A 421 22.53 -25.88 -2.62
C GLU A 421 21.40 -25.93 -1.59
N GLN A 422 20.15 -25.65 -2.01
CA GLN A 422 18.93 -25.77 -1.20
C GLN A 422 18.06 -26.93 -1.67
N SER A 423 17.66 -26.93 -2.94
CA SER A 423 16.80 -27.93 -3.55
C SER A 423 17.21 -28.14 -4.99
N TYR A 424 17.54 -29.37 -5.38
CA TYR A 424 17.91 -29.65 -6.78
C TYR A 424 16.74 -29.40 -7.70
N GLN A 425 16.77 -28.28 -8.41
CA GLN A 425 15.66 -27.85 -9.24
C GLN A 425 16.08 -26.94 -10.40
N ASP A 426 15.36 -27.06 -11.49
CA ASP A 426 15.16 -26.07 -12.54
C ASP A 426 13.65 -25.96 -12.73
N MET A 427 13.01 -25.27 -11.75
CA MET A 427 11.57 -25.22 -11.55
C MET A 427 10.96 -24.05 -12.32
N LYS A 428 10.20 -24.37 -13.33
CA LYS A 428 9.41 -23.41 -14.12
C LYS A 428 7.98 -23.40 -13.61
N SER A 429 7.50 -22.22 -13.23
CA SER A 429 6.14 -22.02 -12.76
C SER A 429 5.44 -21.04 -13.69
N ASP A 430 4.41 -21.49 -14.36
CA ASP A 430 3.47 -20.66 -15.12
C ASP A 430 2.27 -20.32 -14.22
N ASN A 431 2.03 -19.03 -14.00
CA ASN A 431 0.94 -18.53 -13.17
C ASN A 431 0.02 -17.66 -14.00
N ASP A 432 -1.26 -18.01 -14.00
CA ASP A 432 -2.32 -17.26 -14.66
C ASP A 432 -3.30 -16.71 -13.64
N ASN A 433 -3.54 -15.39 -13.65
CA ASN A 433 -4.40 -14.71 -12.69
C ASN A 433 -5.37 -13.76 -13.39
N TRP A 434 -6.63 -13.80 -12.99
CA TRP A 434 -7.60 -12.76 -13.29
C TRP A 434 -7.90 -11.94 -12.04
N ASN A 435 -7.88 -10.63 -12.18
CA ASN A 435 -8.41 -9.71 -11.17
C ASN A 435 -9.47 -8.85 -11.84
N ALA A 436 -10.66 -8.81 -11.26
CA ALA A 436 -11.72 -7.92 -11.71
C ALA A 436 -12.38 -7.26 -10.51
N THR A 437 -12.61 -5.95 -10.60
CA THR A 437 -13.27 -5.17 -9.56
C THR A 437 -14.41 -4.37 -10.18
N PHE A 438 -15.61 -4.51 -9.64
CA PHE A 438 -16.77 -3.72 -9.97
C PHE A 438 -17.20 -2.92 -8.76
N THR A 439 -17.41 -1.62 -8.93
CA THR A 439 -17.93 -0.74 -7.87
C THR A 439 -19.06 0.12 -8.42
N ALA A 440 -20.17 0.14 -7.71
CA ALA A 440 -21.30 1.01 -7.97
C ALA A 440 -21.57 1.89 -6.75
N ASN A 441 -21.63 3.20 -6.93
CA ASN A 441 -21.98 4.17 -5.89
C ASN A 441 -23.27 4.85 -6.29
N TYR A 442 -24.28 4.79 -5.43
CA TYR A 442 -25.54 5.49 -5.62
C TYR A 442 -25.73 6.57 -4.57
N HIS A 443 -25.87 7.83 -5.02
CA HIS A 443 -25.96 9.00 -4.16
C HIS A 443 -27.41 9.49 -4.07
N ILE A 444 -27.93 9.67 -2.86
CA ILE A 444 -29.23 10.30 -2.61
C ILE A 444 -28.97 11.61 -1.88
N GLY A 445 -29.16 12.72 -2.61
CA GLY A 445 -28.77 14.04 -2.12
C GLY A 445 -27.26 14.12 -1.88
N THR A 446 -26.85 14.87 -0.87
CA THR A 446 -25.45 15.03 -0.45
C THR A 446 -25.10 14.17 0.76
N ALA A 447 -26.11 13.69 1.46
CA ALA A 447 -25.95 13.02 2.76
C ALA A 447 -25.82 11.49 2.67
N HIS A 448 -26.42 10.86 1.69
CA HIS A 448 -26.54 9.41 1.63
C HIS A 448 -25.78 8.85 0.44
N THR A 449 -24.98 7.81 0.67
CA THR A 449 -24.30 7.05 -0.40
C THR A 449 -24.38 5.56 -0.12
N PHE A 450 -24.85 4.80 -1.08
CA PHE A 450 -24.82 3.35 -1.07
C PHE A 450 -23.70 2.88 -1.99
N VAL A 451 -22.90 1.94 -1.52
CA VAL A 451 -21.79 1.38 -2.28
C VAL A 451 -21.97 -0.12 -2.38
N LEU A 452 -21.94 -0.64 -3.58
CA LEU A 452 -21.81 -2.07 -3.86
C LEU A 452 -20.46 -2.29 -4.53
N ASN A 453 -19.69 -3.24 -4.02
CA ASN A 453 -18.41 -3.62 -4.60
C ASN A 453 -18.33 -5.14 -4.73
N HIS A 454 -17.76 -5.62 -5.81
CA HIS A 454 -17.43 -7.03 -6.00
C HIS A 454 -16.04 -7.17 -6.59
N VAL A 455 -15.23 -8.04 -5.98
CA VAL A 455 -13.88 -8.40 -6.46
C VAL A 455 -13.82 -9.89 -6.73
N LEU A 456 -13.38 -10.23 -7.92
CA LEU A 456 -12.99 -11.57 -8.34
C LEU A 456 -11.47 -11.61 -8.49
N ASN A 457 -10.82 -12.56 -7.82
CA ASN A 457 -9.42 -12.89 -8.03
C ASN A 457 -9.32 -14.41 -8.29
N THR A 458 -8.64 -14.80 -9.36
CA THR A 458 -8.32 -16.19 -9.65
C THR A 458 -6.84 -16.39 -9.74
N PHE A 459 -6.38 -17.57 -9.40
CA PHE A 459 -4.99 -17.99 -9.52
C PHE A 459 -4.96 -19.43 -10.03
N HIS A 460 -4.08 -19.66 -10.99
CA HIS A 460 -3.77 -21.00 -11.51
C HIS A 460 -2.25 -21.09 -11.68
N ARG A 461 -1.64 -22.13 -11.15
CA ARG A 461 -0.21 -22.42 -11.28
C ARG A 461 0.02 -23.83 -11.78
N GLU A 462 0.83 -23.95 -12.82
CA GLU A 462 1.41 -25.18 -13.29
C GLU A 462 2.93 -25.13 -13.11
N ASN A 463 3.49 -26.23 -12.63
CA ASN A 463 4.91 -26.35 -12.36
C ASN A 463 5.53 -27.43 -13.21
N HIS A 464 6.74 -27.18 -13.67
CA HIS A 464 7.56 -28.16 -14.37
C HIS A 464 9.00 -28.07 -13.90
N ASN A 465 9.51 -29.16 -13.31
CA ASN A 465 10.91 -29.26 -12.92
C ASN A 465 11.67 -30.06 -13.98
N SER A 466 12.66 -29.44 -14.63
CA SER A 466 13.41 -30.06 -15.75
C SER A 466 14.42 -31.09 -15.28
N VAL A 467 14.81 -31.11 -14.00
CA VAL A 467 15.92 -31.91 -13.47
C VAL A 467 15.49 -32.96 -12.46
N SER A 468 14.28 -32.89 -11.95
CA SER A 468 13.71 -33.89 -11.06
C SER A 468 12.22 -34.06 -11.29
N VAL A 469 11.72 -35.27 -11.11
CA VAL A 469 10.30 -35.56 -11.19
C VAL A 469 9.73 -35.45 -9.79
N ASP A 470 8.74 -34.54 -9.65
CA ASP A 470 7.90 -34.42 -8.45
C ASP A 470 6.46 -34.60 -8.88
N GLU A 471 5.82 -35.67 -8.44
CA GLU A 471 4.43 -35.99 -8.79
C GLU A 471 3.44 -34.91 -8.35
N SER A 472 3.78 -34.11 -7.33
CA SER A 472 2.96 -32.95 -6.89
C SER A 472 2.79 -31.91 -8.01
N ASN A 473 3.77 -31.80 -8.91
CA ASN A 473 3.75 -30.85 -10.03
C ASN A 473 2.74 -31.21 -11.14
N ALA A 474 2.30 -32.48 -11.19
CA ALA A 474 1.26 -32.93 -12.11
C ALA A 474 -0.14 -32.39 -11.73
N ILE A 475 -0.29 -31.86 -10.51
CA ILE A 475 -1.56 -31.33 -10.00
C ILE A 475 -1.51 -29.81 -9.97
N ALA A 476 -2.30 -29.17 -10.82
CA ALA A 476 -2.39 -27.71 -10.86
C ALA A 476 -2.88 -27.13 -9.53
N LYS A 477 -2.28 -26.02 -9.15
CA LYS A 477 -2.61 -25.23 -7.95
C LYS A 477 -3.58 -24.12 -8.33
N VAL A 478 -4.76 -24.11 -7.74
CA VAL A 478 -5.87 -23.20 -8.13
C VAL A 478 -6.46 -22.51 -6.92
N THR A 479 -6.68 -21.20 -7.01
CA THR A 479 -7.57 -20.49 -6.10
C THR A 479 -8.58 -19.64 -6.87
N ARG A 480 -9.74 -19.42 -6.28
CA ARG A 480 -10.73 -18.44 -6.72
C ARG A 480 -11.30 -17.73 -5.51
N LYS A 481 -11.07 -16.43 -5.41
CA LYS A 481 -11.60 -15.55 -4.37
C LYS A 481 -12.70 -14.68 -4.92
N ASN A 482 -13.80 -14.59 -4.19
CA ASN A 482 -14.89 -13.65 -4.42
C ASN A 482 -15.13 -12.87 -3.14
N ILE A 483 -15.08 -11.54 -3.23
CA ILE A 483 -15.36 -10.66 -2.09
C ILE A 483 -16.44 -9.67 -2.54
N THR A 484 -17.60 -9.74 -1.90
CA THR A 484 -18.72 -8.83 -2.16
C THR A 484 -18.95 -7.98 -0.94
N GLY A 485 -18.96 -6.67 -1.11
CA GLY A 485 -19.19 -5.74 -0.03
C GLY A 485 -20.31 -4.77 -0.33
N PHE A 486 -21.09 -4.46 0.68
CA PHE A 486 -22.11 -3.41 0.65
C PHE A 486 -21.86 -2.43 1.80
N SER A 487 -21.96 -1.13 1.52
CA SER A 487 -21.91 -0.11 2.56
C SER A 487 -22.94 0.99 2.36
N TYR A 488 -23.37 1.54 3.47
CA TYR A 488 -24.15 2.76 3.54
C TYR A 488 -23.35 3.82 4.27
N ARG A 489 -23.11 4.95 3.61
CA ARG A 489 -22.45 6.11 4.16
C ARG A 489 -23.45 7.24 4.38
N LEU A 490 -23.41 7.85 5.56
CA LEU A 490 -24.25 8.94 6.00
C LEU A 490 -23.40 10.14 6.39
N MET A 491 -23.66 11.30 5.78
CA MET A 491 -23.05 12.58 6.11
C MET A 491 -24.17 13.60 6.42
N PRO A 492 -24.77 13.53 7.62
CA PRO A 492 -25.94 14.35 7.95
C PRO A 492 -25.61 15.83 8.11
N SER A 493 -24.33 16.15 8.39
CA SER A 493 -23.81 17.51 8.50
C SER A 493 -22.30 17.52 8.20
N GLU A 494 -21.70 18.69 8.17
CA GLU A 494 -20.23 18.84 8.02
C GLU A 494 -19.43 18.27 9.20
N HIS A 495 -20.09 17.99 10.33
CA HIS A 495 -19.45 17.46 11.54
C HIS A 495 -19.39 15.93 11.58
N TRP A 496 -20.20 15.23 10.77
CA TRP A 496 -20.31 13.77 10.82
C TRP A 496 -20.04 13.13 9.47
N ASN A 497 -19.23 12.08 9.49
CA ASN A 497 -19.10 11.16 8.36
C ASN A 497 -19.16 9.74 8.92
N LEU A 498 -20.25 9.02 8.67
CA LEU A 498 -20.52 7.69 9.20
C LEU A 498 -20.60 6.69 8.06
N SER A 499 -20.12 5.47 8.29
CA SER A 499 -20.25 4.35 7.35
C SER A 499 -20.53 3.06 8.09
N VAL A 500 -21.55 2.30 7.65
CA VAL A 500 -21.81 0.94 8.09
C VAL A 500 -21.71 0.01 6.89
N PHE A 501 -21.20 -1.20 7.10
CA PHE A 501 -20.95 -2.10 5.97
C PHE A 501 -20.95 -3.57 6.35
N GLY A 502 -21.16 -4.42 5.34
CA GLY A 502 -20.99 -5.85 5.40
C GLY A 502 -20.19 -6.37 4.22
N LYS A 503 -19.46 -7.45 4.43
CA LYS A 503 -18.63 -8.11 3.42
C LYS A 503 -18.88 -9.62 3.44
N TYR A 504 -19.07 -10.21 2.27
CA TYR A 504 -19.10 -11.65 2.09
C TYR A 504 -17.83 -12.10 1.40
N TYR A 505 -17.17 -13.09 1.98
CA TYR A 505 -15.94 -13.68 1.49
C TYR A 505 -16.19 -15.12 1.08
N ASN A 506 -15.65 -15.53 -0.06
CA ASN A 506 -15.64 -16.92 -0.50
C ASN A 506 -14.32 -17.22 -1.18
N GLN A 507 -13.70 -18.36 -0.84
CA GLN A 507 -12.50 -18.84 -1.49
C GLN A 507 -12.59 -20.33 -1.73
N TYR A 508 -12.38 -20.71 -2.99
CA TYR A 508 -12.16 -22.08 -3.42
C TYR A 508 -10.66 -22.29 -3.66
N ASN A 509 -10.11 -23.37 -3.11
CA ASN A 509 -8.71 -23.78 -3.25
C ASN A 509 -8.66 -25.21 -3.76
N ALA A 510 -7.70 -25.51 -4.64
CA ALA A 510 -7.41 -26.88 -5.07
C ALA A 510 -5.91 -27.03 -5.34
N GLY A 511 -5.33 -28.16 -4.92
CA GLY A 511 -3.91 -28.42 -5.13
C GLY A 511 -3.47 -29.79 -4.62
N PRO A 512 -2.18 -30.11 -4.74
CA PRO A 512 -1.63 -31.39 -4.32
C PRO A 512 -1.50 -31.50 -2.81
N VAL A 513 -1.83 -32.67 -2.27
CA VAL A 513 -1.54 -33.06 -0.88
C VAL A 513 -0.97 -34.46 -0.87
N SER A 514 0.07 -34.70 -0.07
CA SER A 514 0.66 -36.04 0.10
C SER A 514 -0.37 -36.97 0.75
N ALA A 515 -0.64 -38.06 0.09
CA ALA A 515 -1.49 -39.15 0.57
C ALA A 515 -0.66 -40.36 1.05
N SER A 516 0.64 -40.21 1.23
CA SER A 516 1.56 -41.32 1.57
C SER A 516 1.30 -41.87 2.95
N THR A 517 1.05 -43.19 3.03
CA THR A 517 0.95 -43.96 4.28
C THR A 517 2.19 -44.79 4.61
N SER A 518 3.14 -44.95 3.74
CA SER A 518 4.48 -45.47 3.99
C SER A 518 5.32 -45.55 2.70
N GLY A 519 6.30 -44.70 2.58
CA GLY A 519 7.45 -44.86 1.68
C GLY A 519 7.27 -44.58 0.18
N THR A 520 6.06 -44.40 -0.30
CA THR A 520 5.76 -43.96 -1.68
C THR A 520 5.14 -42.57 -1.70
N SER A 521 5.78 -41.66 -2.41
CA SER A 521 5.23 -40.32 -2.62
C SER A 521 4.02 -40.40 -3.55
N ASN A 522 2.83 -40.42 -2.98
CA ASN A 522 1.59 -40.33 -3.78
C ASN A 522 0.89 -39.02 -3.45
N TYR A 523 0.53 -38.23 -4.46
CA TYR A 523 -0.17 -36.98 -4.30
C TYR A 523 -1.59 -37.08 -4.83
N VAL A 524 -2.52 -36.51 -4.07
CA VAL A 524 -3.91 -36.43 -4.49
C VAL A 524 -4.35 -34.95 -4.54
N ARG A 525 -5.31 -34.66 -5.38
CA ARG A 525 -5.89 -33.31 -5.44
C ARG A 525 -6.85 -33.11 -4.28
N LEU A 526 -6.50 -32.22 -3.37
CA LEU A 526 -7.40 -31.75 -2.32
C LEU A 526 -8.14 -30.50 -2.82
N THR A 527 -9.43 -30.40 -2.49
CA THR A 527 -10.25 -29.22 -2.72
C THR A 527 -10.80 -28.71 -1.40
N ASN A 528 -10.82 -27.40 -1.22
CA ASN A 528 -11.38 -26.73 -0.06
C ASN A 528 -12.19 -25.50 -0.50
N ASN A 529 -13.35 -25.27 0.10
CA ASN A 529 -14.18 -24.10 -0.15
C ASN A 529 -14.61 -23.48 1.18
N VAL A 530 -14.21 -22.26 1.41
CA VAL A 530 -14.49 -21.53 2.65
C VAL A 530 -15.28 -20.27 2.36
N SER A 531 -16.22 -19.95 3.25
CA SER A 531 -17.04 -18.74 3.18
C SER A 531 -17.15 -18.09 4.55
N SER A 532 -17.17 -16.77 4.57
CA SER A 532 -17.29 -16.00 5.81
C SER A 532 -18.06 -14.69 5.58
N VAL A 533 -18.63 -14.13 6.65
CA VAL A 533 -19.34 -12.86 6.62
C VAL A 533 -18.72 -11.92 7.67
N GLY A 534 -18.19 -10.82 7.21
CA GLY A 534 -17.70 -9.73 8.06
C GLY A 534 -18.65 -8.54 8.02
N TYR A 535 -18.54 -7.70 9.05
CA TYR A 535 -19.30 -6.46 9.15
C TYR A 535 -18.57 -5.44 9.99
N GLY A 536 -18.91 -4.18 9.82
CA GLY A 536 -18.27 -3.11 10.57
C GLY A 536 -18.94 -1.77 10.42
N ALA A 537 -18.38 -0.83 11.19
CA ALA A 537 -18.77 0.57 11.16
C ALA A 537 -17.54 1.47 11.34
N ALA A 538 -17.57 2.62 10.70
CA ALA A 538 -16.54 3.65 10.87
C ALA A 538 -17.21 5.02 10.94
N GLY A 539 -16.66 5.90 11.77
CA GLY A 539 -17.18 7.24 11.92
C GLY A 539 -16.09 8.27 12.20
N THR A 540 -16.28 9.45 11.64
CA THR A 540 -15.48 10.64 11.95
C THR A 540 -16.40 11.72 12.50
N TYR A 541 -15.98 12.31 13.61
CA TYR A 541 -16.58 13.50 14.18
C TYR A 541 -15.60 14.67 14.15
N PHE A 542 -15.99 15.75 13.52
CA PHE A 542 -15.21 16.99 13.43
C PHE A 542 -15.59 17.87 14.62
N ILE A 543 -14.77 17.83 15.69
CA ILE A 543 -15.02 18.50 16.98
C ILE A 543 -14.90 20.02 16.80
N LEU A 544 -13.83 20.44 16.14
CA LEU A 544 -13.49 21.83 15.84
C LEU A 544 -12.86 21.90 14.46
N SER A 545 -12.71 23.13 13.93
CA SER A 545 -11.89 23.34 12.75
C SER A 545 -10.47 22.80 12.96
N GLY A 546 -10.13 21.72 12.25
CA GLY A 546 -8.83 21.04 12.36
C GLY A 546 -8.73 19.93 13.39
N LEU A 547 -9.67 19.77 14.32
CA LEU A 547 -9.68 18.67 15.29
C LEU A 547 -10.76 17.64 14.92
N GLN A 548 -10.35 16.41 14.67
CA GLN A 548 -11.26 15.30 14.35
C GLN A 548 -10.94 14.07 15.17
N ALA A 549 -12.00 13.37 15.57
CA ALA A 549 -11.93 12.06 16.19
C ALA A 549 -12.52 11.01 15.24
N LYS A 550 -11.87 9.86 15.13
CA LYS A 550 -12.31 8.72 14.33
C LYS A 550 -12.40 7.48 15.18
N LEU A 551 -13.48 6.74 15.00
CA LEU A 551 -13.69 5.44 15.65
C LEU A 551 -14.13 4.46 14.58
N SER A 552 -13.54 3.26 14.58
CA SER A 552 -13.94 2.21 13.66
C SER A 552 -13.84 0.84 14.31
N TYR A 553 -14.80 -0.02 13.95
CA TYR A 553 -14.83 -1.42 14.33
C TYR A 553 -15.14 -2.27 13.10
N GLU A 554 -14.45 -3.41 12.96
CA GLU A 554 -14.74 -4.41 11.93
C GLU A 554 -14.47 -5.81 12.48
N LYS A 555 -15.44 -6.69 12.31
CA LYS A 555 -15.22 -8.13 12.33
C LYS A 555 -14.82 -8.55 10.92
N ALA A 556 -13.53 -8.70 10.72
CA ALA A 556 -12.93 -8.95 9.43
C ALA A 556 -12.44 -10.40 9.29
N TYR A 557 -12.34 -10.87 8.05
CA TYR A 557 -11.75 -12.16 7.72
C TYR A 557 -10.67 -11.98 6.68
N ARG A 558 -9.55 -12.72 6.82
CA ARG A 558 -8.50 -12.81 5.84
C ARG A 558 -8.42 -14.22 5.27
N LEU A 559 -8.54 -14.29 3.99
CA LEU A 559 -8.41 -15.55 3.25
C LEU A 559 -6.92 -15.87 3.05
N PRO A 560 -6.49 -17.14 3.16
CA PRO A 560 -5.11 -17.53 2.90
C PRO A 560 -4.64 -17.09 1.51
N THR A 561 -3.40 -16.65 1.41
CA THR A 561 -2.78 -16.27 0.14
C THR A 561 -2.29 -17.49 -0.64
N ASN A 562 -2.02 -17.30 -1.94
CA ASN A 562 -1.49 -18.38 -2.78
C ASN A 562 -0.14 -18.92 -2.28
N GLU A 563 0.71 -18.06 -1.72
CA GLU A 563 1.99 -18.43 -1.13
C GLU A 563 1.82 -19.23 0.16
N GLU A 564 0.87 -18.86 1.02
CA GLU A 564 0.55 -19.62 2.24
C GLU A 564 -0.05 -20.99 1.91
N LEU A 565 -0.85 -21.07 0.84
CA LEU A 565 -1.47 -22.34 0.42
C LEU A 565 -0.51 -23.27 -0.35
N PHE A 566 0.38 -22.69 -1.17
CA PHE A 566 1.15 -23.48 -2.16
C PHE A 566 2.66 -23.27 -2.10
N GLY A 567 3.16 -22.35 -1.27
CA GLY A 567 4.57 -21.98 -1.23
C GLY A 567 5.00 -21.13 -2.43
N ASP A 568 6.32 -20.90 -2.50
CA ASP A 568 6.98 -20.18 -3.59
C ASP A 568 7.82 -21.05 -4.52
N GLU A 569 7.77 -22.39 -4.30
CA GLU A 569 8.56 -23.42 -4.97
C GLU A 569 10.08 -23.30 -4.73
N ASP A 570 10.46 -22.65 -3.62
CA ASP A 570 11.86 -22.41 -3.28
C ASP A 570 12.14 -22.48 -1.78
N LEU A 571 11.85 -21.43 -1.06
CA LEU A 571 12.15 -21.30 0.38
C LEU A 571 10.90 -21.37 1.27
N GLU A 572 9.71 -21.30 0.70
CA GLU A 572 8.45 -21.33 1.41
C GLU A 572 7.65 -22.60 1.11
N LEU A 573 7.24 -23.30 2.16
CA LEU A 573 6.36 -24.46 2.09
C LEU A 573 4.92 -24.05 2.32
N GLY A 574 4.04 -24.34 1.35
CA GLY A 574 2.62 -24.04 1.46
C GLY A 574 1.83 -25.10 2.21
N LYS A 575 0.64 -24.71 2.72
CA LYS A 575 -0.31 -25.60 3.39
C LYS A 575 -1.74 -25.33 2.92
N ILE A 576 -2.28 -26.20 2.08
CA ILE A 576 -3.58 -26.01 1.42
C ILE A 576 -4.79 -26.04 2.39
N GLY A 577 -4.66 -26.64 3.55
CA GLY A 577 -5.72 -26.77 4.56
C GLY A 577 -5.81 -25.62 5.54
N LEU A 578 -5.21 -24.47 5.27
CA LEU A 578 -5.30 -23.30 6.14
C LEU A 578 -6.73 -22.74 6.21
N ASN A 579 -7.17 -22.43 7.42
CA ASN A 579 -8.42 -21.70 7.69
C ASN A 579 -8.23 -20.20 7.46
N PRO A 580 -9.29 -19.47 7.09
CA PRO A 580 -9.30 -18.02 7.13
C PRO A 580 -9.07 -17.49 8.54
N GLU A 581 -8.23 -16.48 8.68
CA GLU A 581 -8.11 -15.75 9.92
C GLU A 581 -9.36 -14.91 10.16
N LYS A 582 -9.72 -14.78 11.43
CA LYS A 582 -10.84 -13.95 11.88
C LYS A 582 -10.36 -12.95 12.90
N SER A 583 -10.64 -11.68 12.71
CA SER A 583 -10.18 -10.62 13.62
C SER A 583 -11.29 -9.65 13.98
N ASP A 584 -11.37 -9.31 15.25
CA ASP A 584 -12.14 -8.18 15.76
C ASP A 584 -11.18 -6.98 15.89
N ASN A 585 -11.39 -5.96 15.08
CA ASN A 585 -10.52 -4.79 14.93
C ASN A 585 -11.20 -3.54 15.46
N LEU A 586 -10.65 -2.92 16.49
CA LEU A 586 -11.10 -1.64 17.05
C LEU A 586 -9.98 -0.60 16.89
N ASN A 587 -10.29 0.55 16.32
CA ASN A 587 -9.35 1.67 16.18
C ASN A 587 -10.00 2.97 16.65
N PHE A 588 -9.26 3.72 17.43
CA PHE A 588 -9.56 5.11 17.74
C PHE A 588 -8.42 6.00 17.27
N ASN A 589 -8.73 7.13 16.66
CA ASN A 589 -7.73 8.09 16.19
C ASN A 589 -8.21 9.51 16.48
N LEU A 590 -7.32 10.33 17.02
CA LEU A 590 -7.53 11.75 17.27
C LEU A 590 -6.45 12.52 16.51
N SER A 591 -6.85 13.46 15.65
CA SER A 591 -5.91 14.28 14.90
C SER A 591 -6.28 15.76 14.92
N TYR A 592 -5.25 16.59 15.05
CA TYR A 592 -5.35 18.03 15.04
C TYR A 592 -4.45 18.62 13.97
N ASN A 593 -5.02 19.42 13.09
CA ASN A 593 -4.30 20.10 12.01
C ASN A 593 -4.69 21.58 12.00
N ARG A 594 -3.74 22.45 12.28
CA ARG A 594 -3.98 23.88 12.35
C ARG A 594 -2.86 24.69 11.74
N GLN A 595 -3.26 25.70 10.97
CA GLN A 595 -2.36 26.74 10.49
C GLN A 595 -2.56 28.02 11.33
N LEU A 596 -1.48 28.52 11.92
CA LEU A 596 -1.43 29.74 12.74
C LEU A 596 -0.41 30.72 12.13
N GLY A 597 -0.87 31.56 11.19
CA GLY A 597 0.04 32.43 10.45
C GLY A 597 1.09 31.62 9.67
N LYS A 598 2.37 31.83 10.00
CA LYS A 598 3.51 31.08 9.39
C LYS A 598 3.75 29.70 10.00
N HIS A 599 3.02 29.33 11.04
CA HIS A 599 3.20 28.08 11.79
C HIS A 599 2.11 27.07 11.41
N GLY A 600 2.49 25.94 10.88
CA GLY A 600 1.62 24.78 10.64
C GLY A 600 1.89 23.71 11.70
N LEU A 601 0.87 23.20 12.35
CA LEU A 601 0.95 22.13 13.34
C LEU A 601 0.01 21.01 12.97
N TYR A 602 0.55 19.80 12.89
CA TYR A 602 -0.21 18.55 12.80
C TYR A 602 0.19 17.63 13.95
N VAL A 603 -0.80 17.09 14.65
CA VAL A 603 -0.60 16.07 15.70
C VAL A 603 -1.65 15.00 15.50
N GLU A 604 -1.26 13.76 15.65
CA GLU A 604 -2.14 12.59 15.55
C GLU A 604 -1.75 11.57 16.62
N THR A 605 -2.75 10.95 17.23
CA THR A 605 -2.57 9.76 18.07
C THR A 605 -3.62 8.72 17.70
N GLY A 606 -3.22 7.46 17.70
CA GLY A 606 -4.10 6.32 17.45
C GLY A 606 -3.96 5.26 18.52
N LEU A 607 -5.08 4.67 18.89
CA LEU A 607 -5.17 3.49 19.76
C LEU A 607 -5.70 2.33 18.96
N ILE A 608 -5.13 1.15 19.17
CA ILE A 608 -5.38 -0.03 18.37
C ILE A 608 -5.60 -1.22 19.30
N TYR A 609 -6.68 -1.95 19.02
CA TYR A 609 -6.99 -3.23 19.65
C TYR A 609 -7.39 -4.24 18.57
N ARG A 610 -6.81 -5.44 18.63
CA ARG A 610 -7.11 -6.55 17.73
C ARG A 610 -7.18 -7.84 18.54
N ASN A 611 -8.13 -8.68 18.19
CA ASN A 611 -8.17 -10.07 18.65
C ASN A 611 -8.37 -10.98 17.44
N THR A 612 -7.32 -11.73 17.08
CA THR A 612 -7.29 -12.53 15.86
C THR A 612 -7.23 -14.01 16.19
N SER A 613 -8.20 -14.77 15.72
CA SER A 613 -8.26 -16.23 15.82
C SER A 613 -7.82 -16.87 14.50
N ASP A 614 -7.37 -18.11 14.55
CA ASP A 614 -6.84 -18.84 13.40
C ASP A 614 -5.70 -18.09 12.69
N TYR A 615 -4.90 -17.35 13.46
CA TYR A 615 -3.80 -16.52 12.95
C TYR A 615 -2.83 -17.37 12.13
N ILE A 616 -2.57 -17.01 10.87
CA ILE A 616 -1.64 -17.72 10.00
C ILE A 616 -0.22 -17.23 10.30
N TYR A 617 0.51 -18.07 11.01
CA TYR A 617 1.87 -17.80 11.45
C TYR A 617 2.88 -18.49 10.53
N ARG A 618 3.94 -17.76 10.21
CA ARG A 618 5.10 -18.27 9.47
C ARG A 618 6.19 -18.65 10.46
N SER A 619 6.53 -19.90 10.50
CA SER A 619 7.64 -20.47 11.26
C SER A 619 8.81 -20.86 10.34
N ILE A 620 9.96 -21.17 10.92
CA ILE A 620 11.07 -21.82 10.23
C ILE A 620 11.02 -23.31 10.57
N GLU A 621 10.89 -24.14 9.56
CA GLU A 621 11.03 -25.59 9.68
C GLU A 621 12.35 -26.04 9.10
N THR A 622 13.05 -26.96 9.81
CA THR A 622 14.30 -27.56 9.33
C THR A 622 14.05 -29.03 9.04
N THR A 623 14.15 -29.40 7.78
CA THR A 623 14.00 -30.77 7.29
C THR A 623 15.22 -31.15 6.49
N SER A 624 15.81 -32.32 6.78
CA SER A 624 17.00 -32.85 6.08
C SER A 624 18.16 -31.81 6.03
N ASN A 625 18.40 -31.12 7.14
CA ASN A 625 19.43 -30.09 7.27
C ASN A 625 19.23 -28.85 6.36
N ARG A 626 17.98 -28.58 5.91
CA ARG A 626 17.57 -27.44 5.12
C ARG A 626 16.47 -26.70 5.84
N SER A 627 16.53 -25.35 5.84
CA SER A 627 15.55 -24.49 6.50
C SER A 627 14.59 -23.88 5.50
N TYR A 628 13.29 -23.97 5.78
CA TYR A 628 12.21 -23.43 4.98
C TYR A 628 11.29 -22.56 5.85
N GLY A 629 10.64 -21.57 5.25
CA GLY A 629 9.45 -20.97 5.84
C GLY A 629 8.27 -21.91 5.71
N SER A 630 7.46 -22.07 6.75
CA SER A 630 6.26 -22.90 6.78
C SER A 630 5.09 -22.14 7.40
N TYR A 631 3.86 -22.46 6.99
CA TYR A 631 2.65 -21.77 7.44
C TYR A 631 1.72 -22.70 8.21
N SER A 632 1.20 -22.21 9.32
CA SER A 632 0.17 -22.91 10.10
C SER A 632 -0.80 -21.92 10.74
N ASN A 633 -2.06 -22.37 10.98
CA ASN A 633 -2.97 -21.61 11.83
C ASN A 633 -2.50 -21.70 13.27
N TYR A 634 -2.22 -20.56 13.87
CA TYR A 634 -1.97 -20.39 15.30
C TYR A 634 -3.29 -20.03 15.99
N GLY A 635 -3.50 -20.45 17.21
CA GLY A 635 -4.79 -20.32 17.87
C GLY A 635 -5.36 -18.90 17.91
N SER A 636 -4.88 -18.07 18.84
CA SER A 636 -5.33 -16.70 19.01
C SER A 636 -4.16 -15.76 19.27
N VAL A 637 -4.22 -14.56 18.69
CA VAL A 637 -3.21 -13.51 18.87
C VAL A 637 -3.93 -12.20 19.24
N GLU A 638 -3.53 -11.61 20.36
CA GLU A 638 -4.00 -10.29 20.79
C GLU A 638 -2.97 -9.23 20.40
N THR A 639 -3.46 -8.12 19.83
CA THR A 639 -2.63 -6.95 19.53
C THR A 639 -3.18 -5.73 20.23
N LYS A 640 -2.36 -5.07 21.04
CA LYS A 640 -2.62 -3.77 21.67
C LYS A 640 -1.52 -2.81 21.29
N GLY A 641 -1.91 -1.59 20.95
CA GLY A 641 -0.88 -0.62 20.59
C GLY A 641 -1.38 0.80 20.45
N TYR A 642 -0.41 1.67 20.30
CA TYR A 642 -0.65 3.08 20.01
C TYR A 642 0.44 3.65 19.11
N HIS A 643 0.09 4.70 18.41
CA HIS A 643 1.05 5.54 17.72
C HIS A 643 0.80 7.02 17.99
N ILE A 644 1.86 7.80 17.91
CA ILE A 644 1.82 9.24 18.02
C ILE A 644 2.63 9.81 16.85
N SER A 645 2.10 10.82 16.19
CA SER A 645 2.78 11.55 15.12
C SER A 645 2.62 13.03 15.32
N ALA A 646 3.68 13.78 15.07
CA ALA A 646 3.64 15.23 15.08
C ALA A 646 4.43 15.79 13.89
N ARG A 647 3.94 16.87 13.30
CA ARG A 647 4.65 17.65 12.29
C ARG A 647 4.45 19.13 12.51
N TYR A 648 5.55 19.83 12.49
CA TYR A 648 5.59 21.28 12.56
C TYR A 648 6.23 21.86 11.31
N ASN A 649 5.60 22.86 10.73
CA ASN A 649 6.10 23.59 9.58
C ASN A 649 6.21 25.07 9.94
N TYR A 650 7.35 25.67 9.62
CA TYR A 650 7.52 27.12 9.73
C TYR A 650 7.64 27.74 8.35
N SER A 651 6.58 28.41 7.92
CA SER A 651 6.52 29.01 6.57
C SER A 651 6.92 27.96 5.52
N CYS A 652 7.71 28.34 4.52
CA CYS A 652 8.33 27.46 3.55
C CYS A 652 9.81 27.17 3.83
N LEU A 653 10.26 27.41 5.03
CA LEU A 653 11.66 27.32 5.38
C LEU A 653 12.02 26.01 6.05
N VAL A 654 11.17 25.53 6.94
CA VAL A 654 11.49 24.36 7.77
C VAL A 654 10.27 23.47 7.92
N SER A 655 10.46 22.14 7.80
CA SER A 655 9.52 21.12 8.20
C SER A 655 10.20 20.15 9.15
N ILE A 656 9.60 19.90 10.30
CA ILE A 656 10.09 18.93 11.30
C ILE A 656 8.95 17.96 11.56
N GLY A 657 9.20 16.67 11.43
CA GLY A 657 8.21 15.63 11.67
C GLY A 657 8.78 14.48 12.45
N GLY A 658 7.89 13.72 13.10
CA GLY A 658 8.27 12.49 13.76
C GLY A 658 7.07 11.65 14.10
N ASN A 659 7.29 10.36 14.23
CA ASN A 659 6.30 9.43 14.75
C ASN A 659 6.95 8.38 15.64
N PHE A 660 6.16 7.88 16.55
CA PHE A 660 6.49 6.79 17.47
C PHE A 660 5.36 5.78 17.45
N THR A 661 5.73 4.50 17.46
CA THR A 661 4.79 3.37 17.46
C THR A 661 5.20 2.34 18.50
N GLN A 662 4.25 1.91 19.30
CA GLN A 662 4.35 0.79 20.24
C GLN A 662 3.23 -0.18 19.95
N MET A 663 3.57 -1.45 19.64
CA MET A 663 2.62 -2.54 19.35
C MET A 663 3.01 -3.78 20.13
N ASP A 664 2.14 -4.26 21.00
CA ASP A 664 2.27 -5.55 21.65
C ASP A 664 1.40 -6.58 20.93
N VAL A 665 2.04 -7.50 20.22
CA VAL A 665 1.40 -8.63 19.53
C VAL A 665 1.74 -9.87 20.31
N ARG A 666 0.76 -10.46 21.01
CA ARG A 666 0.96 -11.54 21.95
C ARG A 666 0.15 -12.77 21.64
N ASP A 667 0.73 -13.92 21.96
CA ASP A 667 0.00 -15.18 22.03
C ASP A 667 -1.12 -15.06 23.07
N ASN A 668 -2.35 -15.38 22.64
CA ASN A 668 -3.54 -15.35 23.48
C ASN A 668 -4.18 -16.75 23.63
N VAL A 669 -3.38 -17.81 23.47
CA VAL A 669 -3.80 -19.21 23.64
C VAL A 669 -3.48 -19.66 25.05
N GLU A 670 -4.46 -19.63 25.96
CA GLU A 670 -4.27 -20.06 27.35
C GLU A 670 -4.04 -21.58 27.44
N LYS A 671 -4.76 -22.36 26.64
CA LYS A 671 -4.73 -23.83 26.69
C LYS A 671 -4.47 -24.41 25.31
N THR A 672 -3.61 -25.41 25.26
CA THR A 672 -3.36 -26.20 24.06
C THR A 672 -4.60 -27.01 23.66
N GLN A 673 -4.60 -27.60 22.47
CA GLN A 673 -5.68 -28.51 22.02
C GLN A 673 -5.87 -29.73 22.95
N THR A 674 -4.86 -30.09 23.72
CA THR A 674 -4.91 -31.19 24.72
C THR A 674 -5.40 -30.72 26.09
N GLY A 675 -5.75 -29.43 26.25
CA GLY A 675 -6.25 -28.83 27.49
C GLY A 675 -5.16 -28.44 28.50
N GLN A 676 -3.87 -28.62 28.18
CA GLN A 676 -2.74 -28.18 29.01
C GLN A 676 -2.54 -26.67 28.86
N GLU A 677 -1.99 -26.03 29.92
CA GLU A 677 -1.59 -24.64 29.85
C GLU A 677 -0.54 -24.42 28.75
N SER A 678 -0.71 -23.36 27.94
CA SER A 678 0.23 -23.00 26.89
C SER A 678 1.46 -22.32 27.49
N LEU A 679 2.66 -22.87 27.23
CA LEU A 679 3.92 -22.26 27.63
C LEU A 679 4.18 -20.88 27.00
N THR A 680 3.51 -20.58 25.90
CA THR A 680 3.71 -19.35 25.15
C THR A 680 2.62 -18.30 25.42
N TYR A 681 1.63 -18.61 26.27
CA TYR A 681 0.56 -17.67 26.61
C TYR A 681 1.12 -16.34 27.16
N GLY A 682 0.66 -15.23 26.58
CA GLY A 682 1.12 -13.88 26.91
C GLY A 682 2.49 -13.49 26.38
N ALA A 683 3.26 -14.43 25.80
CA ALA A 683 4.53 -14.12 25.16
C ALA A 683 4.34 -13.32 23.87
N ARG A 684 5.30 -12.47 23.53
CA ARG A 684 5.29 -11.76 22.25
C ARG A 684 5.46 -12.71 21.08
N MET A 685 4.71 -12.44 20.02
CA MET A 685 4.92 -13.13 18.75
C MET A 685 6.34 -12.83 18.25
N PRO A 686 7.11 -13.87 17.89
CA PRO A 686 8.50 -13.69 17.51
C PRO A 686 8.65 -13.02 16.15
N ASN A 687 9.83 -12.48 15.91
CA ASN A 687 10.23 -11.81 14.67
C ASN A 687 9.30 -10.67 14.23
N LEU A 688 8.77 -9.92 15.21
CA LEU A 688 7.94 -8.73 14.98
C LEU A 688 8.49 -7.53 15.77
N PRO A 689 8.93 -6.45 15.09
CA PRO A 689 9.29 -5.20 15.76
C PRO A 689 8.07 -4.63 16.47
N TYR A 690 8.20 -4.37 17.76
CA TYR A 690 7.09 -3.90 18.59
C TYR A 690 7.22 -2.44 19.00
N ARG A 691 8.42 -1.84 18.87
CA ARG A 691 8.68 -0.43 19.20
C ARG A 691 9.60 0.16 18.15
N PHE A 692 9.14 1.22 17.51
CA PHE A 692 9.93 1.93 16.51
C PHE A 692 9.50 3.39 16.38
N ALA A 693 10.43 4.20 15.91
CA ALA A 693 10.22 5.64 15.71
C ALA A 693 10.96 6.10 14.46
N ASN A 694 10.49 7.17 13.86
CA ASN A 694 11.27 7.93 12.89
C ASN A 694 11.04 9.42 13.06
N SER A 695 12.03 10.22 12.65
CA SER A 695 11.87 11.66 12.56
C SER A 695 12.56 12.19 11.32
N ASP A 696 12.11 13.34 10.86
CA ASP A 696 12.68 14.02 9.71
C ASP A 696 12.72 15.54 9.94
N ILE A 697 13.76 16.16 9.37
CA ILE A 697 13.89 17.62 9.31
C ILE A 697 14.23 17.98 7.87
N SER A 698 13.53 18.98 7.33
CA SER A 698 13.77 19.50 6.00
C SER A 698 13.90 21.00 6.03
N PHE A 699 14.94 21.51 5.39
CA PHE A 699 15.17 22.93 5.19
C PHE A 699 15.01 23.28 3.72
N PHE A 700 14.36 24.40 3.43
CA PHE A 700 14.08 24.85 2.06
C PHE A 700 14.55 26.29 1.85
N TRP A 701 15.50 26.51 0.96
CA TRP A 701 15.95 27.83 0.52
C TRP A 701 15.45 28.08 -0.89
N ARG A 702 14.37 28.88 -1.00
CA ARG A 702 13.77 29.24 -2.30
C ARG A 702 14.48 30.42 -2.91
N ASN A 703 14.48 30.45 -4.24
CA ASN A 703 15.10 31.51 -5.04
C ASN A 703 16.61 31.66 -4.76
N LEU A 704 17.26 30.58 -4.29
CA LEU A 704 18.70 30.57 -4.03
C LEU A 704 19.46 30.80 -5.33
N TRP A 705 20.34 31.82 -5.35
CA TRP A 705 21.13 32.31 -6.49
C TRP A 705 20.28 32.81 -7.69
N LYS A 706 19.12 32.25 -7.98
CA LYS A 706 18.25 32.63 -9.09
C LYS A 706 16.79 32.35 -8.78
N LYS A 707 15.90 33.25 -9.24
CA LYS A 707 14.44 33.06 -9.10
C LYS A 707 14.00 31.73 -9.71
N GLY A 708 13.18 30.97 -8.96
CA GLY A 708 12.70 29.65 -9.36
C GLY A 708 13.66 28.50 -9.05
N ASN A 709 14.78 28.74 -8.37
CA ASN A 709 15.68 27.70 -7.88
C ASN A 709 15.42 27.43 -6.40
N THR A 710 15.50 26.17 -5.98
CA THR A 710 15.30 25.77 -4.58
C THR A 710 16.38 24.80 -4.16
N LEU A 711 17.02 25.07 -3.02
CA LEU A 711 17.86 24.09 -2.34
C LEU A 711 17.05 23.49 -1.20
N THR A 712 17.03 22.17 -1.15
CA THR A 712 16.40 21.40 -0.07
C THR A 712 17.46 20.54 0.60
N VAL A 713 17.56 20.62 1.91
CA VAL A 713 18.40 19.73 2.73
C VAL A 713 17.49 18.95 3.65
N THR A 714 17.59 17.63 3.61
CA THR A 714 16.77 16.72 4.40
C THR A 714 17.66 15.86 5.29
N TYR A 715 17.25 15.70 6.52
CA TYR A 715 17.77 14.69 7.43
C TYR A 715 16.63 13.84 7.91
N ASP A 716 16.80 12.54 7.94
CA ASP A 716 15.86 11.61 8.54
C ASP A 716 16.58 10.50 9.31
N ASN A 717 15.90 9.97 10.31
CA ASN A 717 16.39 8.85 11.08
C ASN A 717 15.29 7.81 11.31
N MET A 718 15.74 6.60 11.65
CA MET A 718 14.86 5.50 12.02
C MET A 718 15.45 4.75 13.22
N TYR A 719 14.65 4.64 14.27
CA TYR A 719 14.90 3.84 15.45
C TYR A 719 14.05 2.58 15.43
N VAL A 720 14.63 1.43 15.70
CA VAL A 720 13.94 0.15 15.91
C VAL A 720 14.51 -0.46 17.18
N HIS A 721 13.64 -0.70 18.17
CA HIS A 721 14.03 -1.38 19.39
C HIS A 721 14.27 -2.87 19.12
N GLY A 722 15.25 -3.46 19.80
CA GLY A 722 15.57 -4.88 19.65
C GLY A 722 14.37 -5.78 19.93
N PHE A 723 14.24 -6.86 19.17
CA PHE A 723 13.12 -7.78 19.28
C PHE A 723 13.59 -9.23 19.09
N PRO A 724 12.91 -10.21 19.75
CA PRO A 724 13.32 -11.61 19.70
C PRO A 724 13.03 -12.21 18.32
N LEU A 725 13.96 -13.04 17.84
CA LEU A 725 13.79 -13.80 16.59
C LEU A 725 12.90 -15.03 16.80
N TYR A 726 12.98 -15.66 17.96
CA TYR A 726 12.18 -16.80 18.40
C TYR A 726 11.31 -16.43 19.62
N SER A 727 10.41 -17.35 20.02
CA SER A 727 9.55 -17.08 21.17
C SER A 727 10.36 -16.78 22.44
N GLU A 728 10.04 -15.68 23.12
CA GLU A 728 10.69 -15.31 24.39
C GLU A 728 10.34 -16.24 25.55
N ALA A 729 9.29 -17.05 25.42
CA ALA A 729 8.87 -18.04 26.41
C ALA A 729 9.64 -19.37 26.31
N LEU A 730 10.32 -19.64 25.20
CA LEU A 730 10.99 -20.90 24.92
C LEU A 730 12.52 -20.71 24.85
N GLY A 731 13.26 -21.69 25.39
CA GLY A 731 14.73 -21.70 25.40
C GLY A 731 15.35 -20.88 26.54
N ALA A 732 16.66 -21.07 26.76
CA ALA A 732 17.44 -20.33 27.73
C ALA A 732 17.70 -18.89 27.25
N VAL A 733 17.91 -17.95 28.17
CA VAL A 733 18.17 -16.54 27.84
C VAL A 733 19.39 -16.37 26.92
N GLU A 734 20.41 -17.21 27.14
CA GLU A 734 21.68 -17.20 26.41
C GLU A 734 21.55 -17.70 24.97
N THR A 735 20.49 -18.45 24.66
CA THR A 735 20.25 -19.04 23.32
C THR A 735 19.22 -18.24 22.50
N LYS A 736 18.69 -17.14 23.05
CA LYS A 736 17.68 -16.31 22.36
C LYS A 736 18.34 -15.39 21.37
N ASP A 737 18.20 -15.70 20.09
CA ASP A 737 18.60 -14.78 19.02
C ASP A 737 17.70 -13.53 19.06
N ILE A 738 18.33 -12.39 19.19
CA ILE A 738 17.67 -11.07 19.23
C ILE A 738 18.14 -10.25 18.01
N VAL A 739 17.20 -9.71 17.27
CA VAL A 739 17.52 -8.64 16.32
C VAL A 739 17.85 -7.39 17.15
N PRO A 740 19.07 -6.83 17.03
CA PRO A 740 19.53 -5.77 17.92
C PRO A 740 18.75 -4.47 17.74
N THR A 741 18.83 -3.59 18.73
CA THR A 741 18.36 -2.21 18.61
C THR A 741 19.18 -1.50 17.55
N GLN A 742 18.52 -0.72 16.68
CA GLN A 742 19.12 -0.06 15.53
C GLN A 742 18.69 1.41 15.48
N PHE A 743 19.62 2.28 15.12
CA PHE A 743 19.36 3.69 14.95
C PHE A 743 20.11 4.23 13.73
N SER A 744 19.45 4.29 12.58
CA SER A 744 20.04 4.73 11.33
C SER A 744 19.72 6.18 11.01
N HIS A 745 20.64 6.84 10.31
CA HIS A 745 20.57 8.25 9.95
C HIS A 745 20.85 8.45 8.47
N ASN A 746 20.03 9.28 7.81
CA ASN A 746 20.15 9.59 6.40
C ASN A 746 20.25 11.10 6.19
N LEU A 747 20.98 11.51 5.17
CA LEU A 747 21.13 12.91 4.78
C LEU A 747 20.91 13.05 3.27
N GLY A 748 20.10 14.03 2.86
CA GLY A 748 19.82 14.31 1.45
C GLY A 748 19.98 15.79 1.13
N ILE A 749 20.48 16.09 -0.05
CA ILE A 749 20.59 17.45 -0.60
C ILE A 749 20.02 17.42 -2.01
N THR A 750 19.05 18.30 -2.30
CA THR A 750 18.44 18.43 -3.63
C THR A 750 18.51 19.87 -4.08
N TYR A 751 19.03 20.11 -5.28
CA TYR A 751 18.99 21.41 -5.93
C TYR A 751 18.08 21.36 -7.15
N SER A 752 16.98 22.09 -7.07
CA SER A 752 15.95 22.20 -8.11
C SER A 752 16.10 23.52 -8.86
N LEU A 753 16.12 23.46 -10.17
CA LEU A 753 16.30 24.60 -11.08
C LEU A 753 15.04 24.85 -11.91
N LYS A 754 14.81 26.11 -12.27
CA LYS A 754 13.72 26.55 -13.16
C LYS A 754 12.35 26.00 -12.73
N ASN A 755 11.97 26.22 -11.46
CA ASN A 755 10.73 25.70 -10.86
C ASN A 755 10.60 24.16 -10.93
N GLY A 756 11.71 23.43 -10.65
CA GLY A 756 11.70 21.98 -10.62
C GLY A 756 11.80 21.27 -11.98
N ARG A 757 12.07 22.01 -13.09
CA ARG A 757 12.30 21.38 -14.40
C ARG A 757 13.53 20.49 -14.43
N TYR A 758 14.60 20.91 -13.73
CA TYR A 758 15.85 20.15 -13.63
C TYR A 758 16.18 20.00 -12.16
N ASN A 759 16.52 18.82 -11.73
CA ASN A 759 16.80 18.51 -10.33
C ASN A 759 18.04 17.64 -10.25
N VAL A 760 18.92 17.98 -9.31
CA VAL A 760 20.09 17.17 -8.96
C VAL A 760 20.02 16.90 -7.47
N SER A 761 20.12 15.63 -7.09
CA SER A 761 20.06 15.20 -5.71
C SER A 761 21.25 14.32 -5.36
N PHE A 762 21.70 14.45 -4.13
CA PHE A 762 22.69 13.57 -3.52
C PHE A 762 22.15 13.10 -2.16
N GLU A 763 22.28 11.80 -1.89
CA GLU A 763 21.83 11.19 -0.65
C GLU A 763 22.92 10.30 -0.06
N CYS A 764 23.09 10.37 1.25
CA CYS A 764 23.86 9.43 2.04
C CYS A 764 22.91 8.69 2.98
N LYS A 765 22.68 7.42 2.70
CA LYS A 765 21.89 6.52 3.56
C LYS A 765 22.79 5.91 4.62
N ASN A 766 22.26 5.82 5.86
CA ASN A 766 22.96 5.24 7.00
C ASN A 766 24.37 5.82 7.15
N PHE A 767 24.49 7.16 7.25
CA PHE A 767 25.80 7.82 7.26
C PHE A 767 26.65 7.50 8.49
N THR A 768 26.04 7.02 9.56
CA THR A 768 26.73 6.52 10.77
C THR A 768 27.30 5.11 10.61
N ASP A 769 26.99 4.43 9.52
CA ASP A 769 27.41 3.07 9.21
C ASP A 769 26.94 2.03 10.26
N GLU A 770 25.75 2.25 10.79
CA GLU A 770 25.09 1.35 11.74
C GLU A 770 24.83 -0.03 11.11
N LYS A 771 25.03 -1.10 11.87
CA LYS A 771 24.67 -2.46 11.44
C LYS A 771 23.17 -2.61 11.49
N LEU A 772 22.53 -2.70 10.32
CA LEU A 772 21.09 -2.79 10.18
C LEU A 772 20.66 -4.22 9.87
N TYR A 773 19.63 -4.67 10.57
CA TYR A 773 19.03 -5.98 10.38
C TYR A 773 17.52 -5.83 10.24
N ASP A 774 16.90 -6.67 9.46
CA ASP A 774 15.46 -6.68 9.35
C ASP A 774 14.88 -8.06 9.62
N ASN A 775 14.71 -8.89 8.60
CA ASN A 775 14.06 -10.17 8.73
C ASN A 775 15.08 -11.28 9.04
N PHE A 776 14.79 -12.11 10.04
CA PHE A 776 15.62 -13.25 10.42
C PHE A 776 17.11 -12.92 10.65
N SER A 777 17.39 -11.74 11.18
CA SER A 777 18.76 -11.25 11.42
C SER A 777 19.61 -11.12 10.15
N LEU A 778 19.01 -11.00 8.98
CA LEU A 778 19.72 -10.72 7.74
C LEU A 778 20.26 -9.29 7.76
N GLN A 779 21.59 -9.14 7.67
CA GLN A 779 22.25 -7.84 7.69
C GLN A 779 22.03 -7.11 6.38
N LYS A 780 21.63 -5.85 6.47
CA LYS A 780 21.46 -4.92 5.36
C LYS A 780 22.76 -4.19 5.01
N ALA A 781 22.74 -3.47 3.90
CA ALA A 781 23.83 -2.60 3.52
C ALA A 781 24.12 -1.55 4.61
N GLY A 782 25.40 -1.30 4.88
CA GLY A 782 25.91 -0.21 5.68
C GLY A 782 25.72 1.14 4.98
N ARG A 783 26.68 2.07 5.18
CA ARG A 783 26.65 3.39 4.55
C ARG A 783 26.65 3.30 3.03
N ALA A 784 25.74 4.06 2.41
CA ALA A 784 25.58 4.06 0.96
C ALA A 784 25.31 5.47 0.41
N PHE A 785 25.88 5.79 -0.75
CA PHE A 785 25.78 7.08 -1.41
C PHE A 785 25.04 6.94 -2.73
N TYR A 786 24.17 7.91 -3.03
CA TYR A 786 23.36 7.93 -4.26
C TYR A 786 23.32 9.33 -4.85
N GLY A 787 23.46 9.43 -6.16
CA GLY A 787 23.21 10.65 -6.94
C GLY A 787 22.01 10.44 -7.87
N LYS A 788 21.16 11.46 -8.06
CA LYS A 788 20.03 11.44 -8.98
C LYS A 788 19.95 12.71 -9.80
N VAL A 789 19.68 12.55 -11.08
CA VAL A 789 19.29 13.64 -11.99
C VAL A 789 17.88 13.40 -12.46
N ARG A 790 17.02 14.42 -12.42
CA ARG A 790 15.63 14.37 -12.90
C ARG A 790 15.31 15.56 -13.75
N VAL A 791 14.60 15.31 -14.85
CA VAL A 791 14.03 16.35 -15.72
C VAL A 791 12.52 16.20 -15.78
N TYR A 792 11.82 17.33 -15.68
CA TYR A 792 10.37 17.38 -15.80
C TYR A 792 9.94 18.45 -16.79
N PHE A 793 9.20 18.06 -17.80
CA PHE A 793 8.59 18.94 -18.79
C PHE A 793 7.09 18.67 -18.84
N GLY A 794 6.29 19.73 -19.00
CA GLY A 794 4.86 19.63 -19.23
C GLY A 794 4.38 20.81 -20.02
N GLY A 795 3.57 20.59 -21.04
CA GLY A 795 2.88 21.62 -21.80
C GLY A 795 1.74 22.22 -20.97
N ASN A 796 1.59 23.53 -20.99
CA ASN A 796 0.44 24.26 -20.39
C ASN A 796 -0.84 23.98 -21.17
#